data_de44f1b888b338feb1fa3ba402bf358f
#
_entry.id   de44f1b888b338feb1fa3ba402bf358f
#
_cell.length_a   1.000
_cell.length_b   1.000
_cell.length_c   1.000
_cell.angle_alpha   90.00
_cell.angle_beta   90.00
_cell.angle_gamma   90.00
#
_symmetry.space_group_name_H-M   'P 1'
#
loop_
_entity.id
_entity.type
_entity.pdbx_description
1 polymer ?
#
loop_
_entity_poly.entity_id
_entity_poly.type
_entity_poly.pdbx_seq_one_letter_code
_entity_poly.pdbx_strand_id
1 'polypeptide(L)'
;MKSHPTADHRVPQFDGIRGVSIPVIAFLVGVVQAVSSEPAPPTGRASQAVGFAEDTERPVWKYEPSVMRPFWEGDTVEGETVLFIKDLENRQAKASLLFPVTKILSVRNSADDVIYEEGRDYTWKSGSREIVLPAGSRIVSRTPDELRRPAGSQKYKLTHRDGKGEIFFGARLEYAGMQTCITYQHAPNQWKSPVPRFDAQALPRSIHKLLNRKPLSIVVLGDSISTGLNSSKNGEAAPWQPGYPELLRLHLQTRFGSAITLTNLSVGGKDTAWALTQIDEVVKAKPDLVILAFGMNDSAGRSAKGYKANTENVVGRIRAAVPECEFILVASMLGNRDWTRLRHELFSEYRNALEELCASDGITLADVTSIWTGFLALKKDWDQTGNGVNHPNDFGHRVYAQVIATLLDSRGEPSAAVEPAKTIASGPLRFTEQRLLGNYTYSYACVAADLDGDGDLDLTSSDAEPNSNLYLLRNDGNGRFKHSFIQKYTGKDNQPIRLERHAIGDINRDGWVDVVIVDNLKWDIRWFENPGPTKITQQWKLHRVAQPKEVPGSYDVALSDLDGDGDLDVAASSWRFGNRFDWFENVGQPGDGRDWTRHEVDKMIAETRTIAIADFNRDGKPDLLGSARVANQVVWYESAGKPAGRSWNKYIIDAKTVGPQHGHPVDLDRDGDQDVVMAFGAAQADNDSPNSHQVAWYENRGTPGRGIEWTKHTIAARFPQGVEAVAGDLDGDGDLDVVATGWTPHGRIAWFENPGDPRGEWKMHSIKQRWSNAVTVVLADLDKDGRLDIVACAERGSNELRWWRNLGDSSAGGR
;
A
#
# COMPACT_ATOMS: atom_id res chain seq x y z
N MET A 1 30.48 -58.57 3.22
CA MET A 1 31.38 -59.31 4.11
C MET A 1 31.57 -58.47 5.36
N LYS A 2 31.08 -59.01 6.48
CA LYS A 2 31.60 -58.94 7.88
C LYS A 2 31.78 -57.50 8.44
N SER A 3 31.30 -57.06 9.56
CA SER A 3 30.48 -57.57 10.68
C SER A 3 30.72 -56.60 11.83
N HIS A 4 29.66 -56.24 12.53
CA HIS A 4 29.69 -55.59 13.87
C HIS A 4 30.54 -56.43 14.91
N PRO A 5 30.84 -55.84 16.12
CA PRO A 5 29.82 -55.72 17.14
C PRO A 5 29.95 -54.52 18.12
N THR A 6 28.81 -54.12 18.61
CA THR A 6 28.29 -53.72 19.95
C THR A 6 29.15 -53.97 21.19
N ALA A 7 29.13 -53.02 22.13
CA ALA A 7 29.08 -53.29 23.57
C ALA A 7 28.64 -52.04 24.37
N ASP A 8 27.65 -52.28 25.12
CA ASP A 8 26.87 -51.70 26.18
C ASP A 8 27.66 -51.67 27.51
N HIS A 9 27.40 -50.66 28.39
CA HIS A 9 27.36 -50.74 29.86
C HIS A 9 27.14 -49.39 30.51
N ARG A 10 25.89 -49.12 30.92
CA ARG A 10 25.31 -49.13 32.32
C ARG A 10 25.94 -48.17 33.35
N VAL A 11 24.99 -47.37 33.84
CA VAL A 11 24.89 -46.53 35.05
C VAL A 11 25.26 -47.30 36.34
N PRO A 12 25.68 -46.58 37.41
CA PRO A 12 24.87 -46.67 38.63
C PRO A 12 24.51 -45.32 39.29
N GLN A 13 23.30 -45.33 39.77
CA GLN A 13 22.77 -44.48 40.86
C GLN A 13 23.47 -44.79 42.18
N PHE A 14 23.59 -43.78 43.07
CA PHE A 14 23.47 -43.98 44.53
C PHE A 14 22.81 -42.77 45.23
N ASP A 15 21.96 -43.13 46.17
CA ASP A 15 21.09 -42.35 47.02
C ASP A 15 21.76 -41.60 48.17
N GLY A 16 21.10 -40.47 48.56
CA GLY A 16 20.66 -40.17 49.90
C GLY A 16 21.61 -39.60 50.93
N ILE A 17 21.24 -38.51 51.55
CA ILE A 17 20.93 -38.39 52.98
C ILE A 17 20.62 -36.91 53.34
N ARG A 18 19.51 -36.74 53.98
CA ARG A 18 18.87 -35.71 54.75
C ARG A 18 19.69 -34.63 55.51
N GLY A 19 19.28 -33.39 55.44
CA GLY A 19 18.71 -32.59 56.49
C GLY A 19 19.63 -31.96 57.54
N VAL A 20 19.53 -30.60 57.67
CA VAL A 20 19.39 -29.91 58.94
C VAL A 20 19.01 -28.43 58.63
N SER A 21 18.03 -27.93 59.42
CA SER A 21 17.45 -26.59 59.36
C SER A 21 18.10 -25.57 60.33
N ILE A 22 18.03 -24.25 59.94
CA ILE A 22 17.87 -23.03 60.80
C ILE A 22 19.17 -22.56 61.55
N PRO A 23 19.42 -21.25 61.81
CA PRO A 23 18.49 -20.09 61.79
C PRO A 23 19.00 -18.77 61.18
N VAL A 24 18.01 -17.89 61.01
CA VAL A 24 18.05 -16.42 60.86
C VAL A 24 19.01 -15.71 61.80
N ILE A 25 19.79 -14.75 61.30
CA ILE A 25 20.31 -13.62 62.09
C ILE A 25 20.22 -12.36 61.20
N ALA A 26 19.32 -11.45 61.63
CA ALA A 26 19.29 -10.07 61.17
C ALA A 26 20.44 -9.27 61.77
N PHE A 27 21.08 -8.40 60.98
CA PHE A 27 21.86 -7.28 61.49
C PHE A 27 21.44 -6.00 60.82
N LEU A 28 20.82 -5.14 61.66
CA LEU A 28 20.63 -3.72 61.47
C LEU A 28 21.94 -3.01 61.82
N VAL A 29 22.37 -2.08 60.96
CA VAL A 29 23.15 -0.89 61.30
C VAL A 29 23.08 -0.02 60.07
N GLY A 30 22.69 1.22 60.03
CA GLY A 30 22.58 2.30 60.97
C GLY A 30 22.65 3.57 60.12
N VAL A 31 21.66 4.35 60.28
CA VAL A 31 21.37 5.69 59.69
C VAL A 31 22.49 6.66 59.94
N VAL A 32 22.82 7.53 58.95
CA VAL A 32 23.12 8.97 59.24
C VAL A 32 22.36 9.81 58.23
N GLN A 33 21.30 10.44 58.74
CA GLN A 33 20.64 11.62 58.18
C GLN A 33 21.53 12.87 58.39
N ALA A 34 21.59 13.69 57.36
CA ALA A 34 21.86 15.12 57.55
C ALA A 34 20.63 15.88 57.03
N VAL A 35 19.85 16.32 57.95
CA VAL A 35 18.75 17.25 57.84
C VAL A 35 19.32 18.67 57.76
N SER A 36 18.90 19.44 56.76
CA SER A 36 18.91 20.92 56.84
C SER A 36 17.49 21.40 56.66
N SER A 37 16.91 21.85 57.75
CA SER A 37 15.61 22.48 57.88
C SER A 37 15.67 23.95 57.45
N GLU A 38 14.73 24.35 56.60
CA GLU A 38 14.32 25.75 56.47
C GLU A 38 12.87 25.91 57.03
N PRO A 39 12.53 27.08 57.64
CA PRO A 39 11.34 27.23 58.45
C PRO A 39 10.08 27.53 57.61
N ALA A 40 8.97 27.08 58.15
CA ALA A 40 7.62 27.34 57.60
C ALA A 40 7.18 28.79 57.91
N PRO A 41 6.46 29.47 57.03
CA PRO A 41 5.82 30.76 57.36
C PRO A 41 4.47 30.53 58.08
N PRO A 42 3.99 31.59 58.81
CA PRO A 42 2.96 31.46 59.80
C PRO A 42 1.54 31.35 59.29
N THR A 43 0.74 30.57 60.01
CA THR A 43 -0.69 30.44 59.89
C THR A 43 -1.44 31.70 60.21
N GLY A 44 -2.40 32.09 59.37
CA GLY A 44 -3.45 32.94 59.82
C GLY A 44 -4.11 33.85 58.77
N ARG A 45 -5.18 33.37 58.06
CA ARG A 45 -6.48 34.07 58.00
C ARG A 45 -7.41 33.30 57.08
N ALA A 46 -8.57 32.95 57.64
CA ALA A 46 -9.70 32.47 56.88
C ALA A 46 -10.11 33.51 55.82
N SER A 47 -10.18 33.13 54.57
CA SER A 47 -10.87 33.85 53.50
C SER A 47 -11.88 32.94 52.82
N GLN A 48 -13.05 33.48 52.65
CA GLN A 48 -14.29 32.97 52.15
C GLN A 48 -14.12 32.13 50.84
N ALA A 49 -14.88 31.05 50.76
CA ALA A 49 -15.07 30.26 49.55
C ALA A 49 -15.63 31.17 48.44
N VAL A 50 -14.81 31.44 47.42
CA VAL A 50 -15.22 31.89 46.14
C VAL A 50 -15.39 30.62 45.32
N GLY A 51 -16.61 30.35 44.84
CA GLY A 51 -16.94 29.26 43.99
C GLY A 51 -16.05 29.28 42.73
N PHE A 52 -15.28 28.23 42.51
CA PHE A 52 -14.57 28.01 41.27
C PHE A 52 -15.60 27.67 40.23
N ALA A 53 -15.64 28.49 39.17
CA ALA A 53 -16.34 28.25 37.95
C ALA A 53 -15.93 26.90 37.36
N GLU A 54 -16.89 26.28 36.70
CA GLU A 54 -16.83 25.01 36.01
C GLU A 54 -15.50 24.75 35.28
N ASP A 55 -15.00 23.54 35.46
CA ASP A 55 -13.89 22.91 34.78
C ASP A 55 -14.13 23.03 33.22
N THR A 56 -13.58 24.06 32.59
CA THR A 56 -13.54 24.14 31.14
C THR A 56 -12.65 22.99 30.66
N GLU A 57 -13.24 22.01 30.03
CA GLU A 57 -12.55 20.89 29.42
C GLU A 57 -11.32 21.40 28.66
N ARG A 58 -10.13 20.93 29.07
CA ARG A 58 -8.89 21.22 28.36
C ARG A 58 -9.06 20.80 26.91
N PRO A 59 -8.70 21.61 25.90
CA PRO A 59 -8.85 21.22 24.51
C PRO A 59 -8.07 19.94 24.26
N VAL A 60 -8.77 18.88 23.89
CA VAL A 60 -8.18 17.59 23.54
C VAL A 60 -7.68 17.68 22.10
N TRP A 61 -6.39 17.43 21.90
CA TRP A 61 -5.84 17.34 20.53
C TRP A 61 -6.57 16.24 19.74
N LYS A 62 -7.11 16.63 18.61
CA LYS A 62 -7.85 15.73 17.75
C LYS A 62 -6.90 15.12 16.72
N TYR A 63 -6.87 13.80 16.66
CA TYR A 63 -6.09 13.09 15.66
C TYR A 63 -6.70 13.28 14.26
N GLU A 64 -5.88 13.74 13.32
CA GLU A 64 -6.23 13.83 11.89
C GLU A 64 -5.26 12.94 11.08
N PRO A 65 -5.77 12.05 10.20
CA PRO A 65 -4.90 11.14 9.43
C PRO A 65 -3.84 11.83 8.57
N SER A 66 -4.08 13.07 8.14
CA SER A 66 -3.16 13.85 7.31
C SER A 66 -1.79 14.09 8.00
N VAL A 67 -1.77 14.26 9.32
CA VAL A 67 -0.51 14.48 10.07
C VAL A 67 0.42 13.26 10.05
N MET A 68 -0.11 12.10 9.74
CA MET A 68 0.64 10.85 9.64
C MET A 68 1.00 10.47 8.21
N ARG A 69 0.64 11.31 7.21
CA ARG A 69 1.17 11.15 5.85
C ARG A 69 2.67 11.40 5.88
N PRO A 70 3.50 10.47 5.41
CA PRO A 70 4.95 10.69 5.38
C PRO A 70 5.30 11.91 4.52
N PHE A 71 6.12 12.81 5.05
CA PHE A 71 6.51 14.05 4.35
C PHE A 71 7.29 13.78 3.04
N TRP A 72 7.82 12.57 2.87
CA TRP A 72 8.53 12.15 1.66
C TRP A 72 7.61 11.58 0.57
N GLU A 73 6.30 11.47 0.86
CA GLU A 73 5.27 10.98 -0.06
C GLU A 73 4.34 12.13 -0.52
N GLY A 74 3.91 12.07 -1.78
CA GLY A 74 2.96 13.04 -2.32
C GLY A 74 3.58 14.40 -2.65
N ASP A 75 2.76 15.44 -2.53
CA ASP A 75 3.06 16.82 -2.93
C ASP A 75 2.83 17.85 -1.80
N THR A 76 2.54 17.39 -0.59
CA THR A 76 2.17 18.27 0.53
C THR A 76 2.92 17.88 1.80
N VAL A 77 3.54 18.87 2.46
CA VAL A 77 4.13 18.73 3.80
C VAL A 77 3.24 19.43 4.83
N GLU A 78 2.78 18.66 5.82
CA GLU A 78 1.93 19.18 6.90
C GLU A 78 2.75 19.75 8.06
N GLY A 79 2.61 21.05 8.32
CA GLY A 79 3.15 21.70 9.50
C GLY A 79 4.66 21.47 9.74
N GLU A 80 5.47 21.60 8.69
CA GLU A 80 6.92 21.58 8.82
C GLU A 80 7.38 22.72 9.72
N THR A 81 8.22 22.41 10.71
CA THR A 81 8.74 23.44 11.62
C THR A 81 10.00 24.12 11.09
N VAL A 82 10.05 25.42 11.27
CA VAL A 82 11.22 26.27 10.98
C VAL A 82 11.46 27.26 12.10
N LEU A 83 12.71 27.62 12.31
CA LEU A 83 13.11 28.76 13.12
C LEU A 83 13.69 29.86 12.23
N PHE A 84 13.11 31.04 12.24
CA PHE A 84 13.61 32.17 11.45
C PHE A 84 14.86 32.77 12.09
N ILE A 85 15.95 32.77 11.32
CA ILE A 85 17.25 33.29 11.76
C ILE A 85 17.52 34.63 11.07
N LYS A 86 17.83 35.64 11.86
CA LYS A 86 18.25 36.93 11.38
C LYS A 86 19.74 36.92 10.98
N ASP A 87 19.98 37.31 9.75
CA ASP A 87 21.32 37.63 9.29
C ASP A 87 21.90 38.81 10.07
N LEU A 88 23.15 38.72 10.50
CA LEU A 88 23.78 39.72 11.33
C LEU A 88 24.13 41.02 10.57
N GLU A 89 24.36 40.91 9.24
CA GLU A 89 24.75 42.05 8.40
C GLU A 89 23.52 42.83 7.91
N ASN A 90 22.60 42.17 7.24
CA ASN A 90 21.46 42.83 6.64
C ASN A 90 20.16 42.79 7.47
N ARG A 91 20.20 42.14 8.64
CA ARG A 91 19.10 42.03 9.62
C ARG A 91 17.84 41.34 9.04
N GLN A 92 17.92 40.74 7.84
CA GLN A 92 16.79 39.99 7.26
C GLN A 92 16.67 38.64 7.94
N ALA A 93 15.47 38.31 8.38
CA ALA A 93 15.15 37.00 8.96
C ALA A 93 14.65 36.03 7.87
N LYS A 94 15.22 34.82 7.82
CA LYS A 94 14.93 33.79 6.82
C LYS A 94 14.83 32.40 7.44
N ALA A 95 14.07 31.52 6.79
CA ALA A 95 14.03 30.09 7.08
C ALA A 95 14.00 29.31 5.79
N SER A 96 14.47 28.05 5.82
CA SER A 96 14.41 27.15 4.66
C SER A 96 13.51 25.95 4.92
N LEU A 97 12.63 25.66 3.96
CA LEU A 97 11.80 24.46 3.94
C LEU A 97 12.53 23.26 3.32
N LEU A 98 11.99 22.06 3.49
CA LEU A 98 12.56 20.85 2.92
C LEU A 98 12.53 20.85 1.39
N PHE A 99 11.45 21.37 0.81
CA PHE A 99 11.22 21.33 -0.64
C PHE A 99 10.96 22.71 -1.24
N PRO A 100 11.29 22.92 -2.53
CA PRO A 100 10.86 24.10 -3.27
C PRO A 100 9.35 24.24 -3.28
N VAL A 101 8.84 25.36 -2.82
CA VAL A 101 7.41 25.61 -2.60
C VAL A 101 6.70 25.91 -3.91
N THR A 102 5.56 25.27 -4.17
CA THR A 102 4.64 25.62 -5.26
C THR A 102 3.43 26.40 -4.75
N LYS A 103 3.05 26.17 -3.49
CA LYS A 103 1.93 26.87 -2.84
C LYS A 103 2.08 26.80 -1.32
N ILE A 104 1.90 27.91 -0.60
CA ILE A 104 1.72 27.92 0.86
C ILE A 104 0.24 27.68 1.17
N LEU A 105 -0.05 26.76 2.07
CA LEU A 105 -1.41 26.45 2.52
C LEU A 105 -1.73 27.11 3.86
N SER A 106 -0.77 27.07 4.79
CA SER A 106 -0.89 27.79 6.06
C SER A 106 0.48 28.08 6.69
N VAL A 107 0.59 29.20 7.41
CA VAL A 107 1.73 29.55 8.26
C VAL A 107 1.18 29.89 9.63
N ARG A 108 1.62 29.16 10.66
CA ARG A 108 1.11 29.27 12.02
C ARG A 108 2.23 29.28 13.05
N ASN A 109 1.95 29.80 14.25
CA ASN A 109 2.87 29.59 15.36
C ASN A 109 2.83 28.13 15.85
N SER A 110 3.76 27.76 16.72
CA SER A 110 3.87 26.39 17.26
C SER A 110 2.69 25.96 18.13
N ALA A 111 1.95 26.91 18.71
CA ALA A 111 0.76 26.66 19.53
C ALA A 111 -0.53 26.48 18.68
N ASP A 112 -0.45 26.70 17.37
CA ASP A 112 -1.57 26.61 16.41
C ASP A 112 -2.74 27.57 16.69
N ASP A 113 -2.51 28.66 17.42
CA ASP A 113 -3.51 29.67 17.79
C ASP A 113 -3.35 31.00 17.02
N VAL A 114 -2.24 31.21 16.30
CA VAL A 114 -1.97 32.38 15.49
C VAL A 114 -1.72 31.99 14.03
N ILE A 115 -2.52 32.52 13.12
CA ILE A 115 -2.32 32.43 11.68
C ILE A 115 -1.57 33.68 11.19
N TYR A 116 -0.51 33.45 10.42
CA TYR A 116 0.28 34.49 9.78
C TYR A 116 -0.16 34.75 8.35
N GLU A 117 -0.02 36.00 7.88
CA GLU A 117 -0.53 36.46 6.59
C GLU A 117 0.62 36.78 5.63
N GLU A 118 0.50 36.30 4.40
CA GLU A 118 1.43 36.59 3.31
C GLU A 118 1.48 38.09 3.03
N GLY A 119 2.66 38.62 2.75
CA GLY A 119 2.92 40.03 2.51
C GLY A 119 3.13 40.83 3.79
N ARG A 120 2.39 40.56 4.87
CA ARG A 120 2.53 41.21 6.17
C ARG A 120 3.55 40.51 7.07
N ASP A 121 3.41 39.19 7.23
CA ASP A 121 4.20 38.43 8.20
C ASP A 121 5.32 37.61 7.53
N TYR A 122 5.12 37.17 6.29
CA TYR A 122 6.11 36.45 5.51
C TYR A 122 5.96 36.70 4.01
N THR A 123 7.02 36.45 3.27
CA THR A 123 7.06 36.44 1.81
C THR A 123 7.81 35.21 1.31
N TRP A 124 7.51 34.75 0.09
CA TRP A 124 8.18 33.62 -0.55
C TRP A 124 8.14 33.76 -2.08
N LYS A 125 8.89 32.93 -2.78
CA LYS A 125 8.88 32.86 -4.25
C LYS A 125 8.62 31.43 -4.69
N SER A 126 7.75 31.24 -5.67
CA SER A 126 7.48 29.93 -6.26
C SER A 126 8.77 29.29 -6.75
N GLY A 127 8.94 28.00 -6.44
CA GLY A 127 10.17 27.24 -6.74
C GLY A 127 11.33 27.48 -5.77
N SER A 128 11.19 28.37 -4.77
CA SER A 128 12.18 28.59 -3.72
C SER A 128 11.85 27.75 -2.47
N ARG A 129 12.88 27.36 -1.73
CA ARG A 129 12.77 26.80 -0.37
C ARG A 129 12.79 27.87 0.71
N GLU A 130 13.13 29.10 0.37
CA GLU A 130 13.35 30.18 1.32
C GLU A 130 12.06 30.96 1.59
N ILE A 131 11.76 31.12 2.87
CA ILE A 131 10.71 32.01 3.40
C ILE A 131 11.42 33.19 4.07
N VAL A 132 10.93 34.39 3.80
CA VAL A 132 11.59 35.63 4.28
C VAL A 132 10.59 36.46 5.09
N LEU A 133 11.02 37.04 6.19
CA LEU A 133 10.20 37.93 7.00
C LEU A 133 10.39 39.38 6.57
N PRO A 134 9.32 40.11 6.22
CA PRO A 134 9.35 41.54 6.00
C PRO A 134 9.58 42.31 7.33
N ALA A 135 9.96 43.56 7.21
CA ALA A 135 10.05 44.46 8.38
C ALA A 135 8.68 44.57 9.08
N GLY A 136 8.64 44.40 10.40
CA GLY A 136 7.40 44.43 11.17
C GLY A 136 6.62 43.12 11.24
N SER A 137 7.16 42.01 10.72
CA SER A 137 6.58 40.67 10.86
C SER A 137 6.28 40.31 12.32
N ARG A 138 5.14 39.67 12.56
CA ARG A 138 4.76 39.13 13.89
C ARG A 138 5.46 37.79 14.19
N ILE A 139 6.07 37.20 13.20
CA ILE A 139 6.76 35.90 13.36
C ILE A 139 8.04 36.09 14.18
N VAL A 140 8.20 35.22 15.18
CA VAL A 140 9.41 35.24 16.02
C VAL A 140 10.64 34.88 15.20
N SER A 141 11.70 35.64 15.37
CA SER A 141 13.01 35.36 14.78
C SER A 141 14.13 35.59 15.78
N ARG A 142 15.26 34.91 15.61
CA ARG A 142 16.43 34.96 16.48
C ARG A 142 17.70 35.21 15.68
N THR A 143 18.69 35.83 16.28
CA THR A 143 20.06 35.80 15.77
C THR A 143 20.76 34.51 16.20
N PRO A 144 21.83 34.07 15.52
CA PRO A 144 22.61 32.91 15.98
C PRO A 144 23.10 33.04 17.43
N ASP A 145 23.46 34.24 17.86
CA ASP A 145 23.94 34.50 19.22
C ASP A 145 22.84 34.33 20.27
N GLU A 146 21.59 34.62 19.95
CA GLU A 146 20.44 34.39 20.85
C GLU A 146 20.17 32.92 21.13
N LEU A 147 20.67 32.00 20.25
CA LEU A 147 20.62 30.56 20.46
C LEU A 147 21.81 30.02 21.28
N ARG A 148 22.55 30.88 21.89
CA ARG A 148 23.67 30.56 22.79
C ARG A 148 23.44 31.09 24.19
N ARG A 149 24.12 30.48 25.12
CA ARG A 149 24.11 30.87 26.53
C ARG A 149 25.55 30.96 27.06
N PRO A 150 25.84 31.85 28.01
CA PRO A 150 27.12 31.84 28.69
C PRO A 150 27.41 30.48 29.33
N ALA A 151 28.67 30.10 29.40
CA ALA A 151 29.10 28.87 30.04
C ALA A 151 28.65 28.82 31.51
N GLY A 152 28.03 27.72 31.95
CA GLY A 152 27.54 27.51 33.30
C GLY A 152 26.25 28.27 33.66
N SER A 153 25.61 28.96 32.71
CA SER A 153 24.37 29.70 32.98
C SER A 153 23.10 28.82 32.91
N GLN A 154 23.21 27.54 32.49
CA GLN A 154 22.09 26.61 32.37
C GLN A 154 22.23 25.45 33.34
N LYS A 155 21.10 24.77 33.64
CA LYS A 155 21.05 23.57 34.47
C LYS A 155 21.94 22.43 33.95
N TYR A 156 22.05 22.30 32.65
CA TYR A 156 22.82 21.25 31.98
C TYR A 156 24.05 21.86 31.28
N LYS A 157 25.18 21.18 31.35
CA LYS A 157 26.40 21.59 30.66
C LYS A 157 26.30 21.20 29.19
N LEU A 158 25.97 22.16 28.34
CA LEU A 158 25.74 21.99 26.91
C LEU A 158 26.82 22.69 26.07
N THR A 159 28.07 22.43 26.41
CA THR A 159 29.23 23.08 25.77
C THR A 159 29.17 23.02 24.28
N HIS A 160 29.19 24.18 23.64
CA HIS A 160 29.26 24.29 22.19
C HIS A 160 30.64 23.89 21.68
N ARG A 161 30.72 23.22 20.54
CA ARG A 161 31.96 22.65 19.98
C ARG A 161 33.01 23.67 19.61
N ASP A 162 32.63 24.92 19.34
CA ASP A 162 33.57 26.04 19.09
C ASP A 162 34.17 26.65 20.38
N GLY A 163 33.78 26.11 21.52
CA GLY A 163 34.25 26.59 22.84
C GLY A 163 33.66 27.93 23.32
N LYS A 164 32.75 28.53 22.56
CA LYS A 164 32.13 29.83 22.86
C LYS A 164 30.75 29.67 23.51
N GLY A 165 30.74 29.32 24.82
CA GLY A 165 29.51 29.16 25.56
C GLY A 165 28.83 27.81 25.43
N GLU A 166 27.53 27.80 25.63
CA GLU A 166 26.68 26.64 25.62
C GLU A 166 25.55 26.79 24.57
N ILE A 167 25.05 25.67 24.05
CA ILE A 167 23.85 25.64 23.20
C ILE A 167 22.65 26.00 24.07
N PHE A 168 21.78 26.88 23.58
CA PHE A 168 20.54 27.20 24.28
C PHE A 168 19.65 25.95 24.43
N PHE A 169 19.33 25.61 25.66
CA PHE A 169 18.39 24.56 26.02
C PHE A 169 17.07 25.18 26.47
N GLY A 170 16.05 25.09 25.65
CA GLY A 170 14.71 25.53 26.01
C GLY A 170 13.99 24.47 26.82
N ALA A 171 13.67 24.81 28.08
CA ALA A 171 12.86 23.97 28.95
C ALA A 171 11.39 23.94 28.44
N ARG A 172 10.69 22.84 28.63
CA ARG A 172 9.31 22.65 28.16
C ARG A 172 9.15 23.04 26.68
N LEU A 173 8.40 24.12 26.42
CA LEU A 173 8.16 24.65 25.06
C LEU A 173 8.84 26.00 24.81
N GLU A 174 9.73 26.43 25.65
CA GLU A 174 10.46 27.72 25.49
C GLU A 174 11.16 27.77 24.12
N TYR A 175 11.78 26.67 23.71
CA TYR A 175 12.45 26.58 22.42
C TYR A 175 11.43 26.38 21.27
N ALA A 176 10.53 25.41 21.41
CA ALA A 176 9.51 25.13 20.40
C ALA A 176 8.58 26.33 20.14
N GLY A 177 8.32 27.16 21.18
CA GLY A 177 7.53 28.39 21.06
C GLY A 177 8.15 29.48 20.18
N MET A 178 9.43 29.36 19.80
CA MET A 178 10.08 30.23 18.82
C MET A 178 9.91 29.74 17.36
N GLN A 179 9.43 28.54 17.18
CA GLN A 179 9.29 27.90 15.86
C GLN A 179 7.95 28.26 15.22
N THR A 180 7.94 28.19 13.90
CA THR A 180 6.77 28.41 13.06
C THR A 180 6.47 27.13 12.30
N CYS A 181 5.18 26.76 12.21
CA CYS A 181 4.69 25.59 11.48
C CYS A 181 4.16 26.02 10.12
N ILE A 182 4.64 25.39 9.05
CA ILE A 182 4.28 25.73 7.67
C ILE A 182 3.75 24.49 6.96
N THR A 183 2.51 24.55 6.47
CA THR A 183 1.92 23.57 5.57
C THR A 183 1.98 24.11 4.15
N TYR A 184 2.55 23.33 3.22
CA TYR A 184 2.78 23.77 1.85
C TYR A 184 2.78 22.64 0.84
N GLN A 185 2.59 22.99 -0.44
CA GLN A 185 2.71 22.09 -1.58
C GLN A 185 4.07 22.27 -2.28
N HIS A 186 4.53 21.16 -2.87
CA HIS A 186 5.78 21.06 -3.64
C HIS A 186 5.62 20.08 -4.80
N ALA A 187 6.57 20.01 -5.71
CA ALA A 187 6.61 18.97 -6.75
C ALA A 187 6.82 17.59 -6.08
N PRO A 188 6.15 16.52 -6.51
CA PRO A 188 6.30 15.19 -5.93
C PRO A 188 7.73 14.64 -6.13
N ASN A 189 8.09 13.60 -5.36
CA ASN A 189 9.37 12.87 -5.47
C ASN A 189 10.64 13.71 -5.26
N GLN A 190 10.57 14.75 -4.41
CA GLN A 190 11.71 15.64 -4.12
C GLN A 190 12.68 15.06 -3.07
N TRP A 191 12.23 14.16 -2.19
CA TRP A 191 13.09 13.55 -1.18
C TRP A 191 14.09 12.56 -1.82
N LYS A 192 15.37 12.65 -1.43
CA LYS A 192 16.46 11.87 -2.03
C LYS A 192 17.17 10.93 -1.07
N SER A 193 16.95 11.09 0.24
CA SER A 193 17.55 10.19 1.23
C SER A 193 16.74 8.88 1.34
N PRO A 194 17.36 7.81 1.87
CA PRO A 194 16.65 6.55 2.10
C PRO A 194 15.37 6.76 2.93
N VAL A 195 14.34 6.01 2.61
CA VAL A 195 13.05 5.99 3.31
C VAL A 195 12.71 4.57 3.74
N PRO A 196 11.94 4.40 4.84
CA PRO A 196 11.48 3.08 5.24
C PRO A 196 10.59 2.48 4.14
N ARG A 197 10.61 1.15 4.05
CA ARG A 197 9.76 0.40 3.13
C ARG A 197 8.94 -0.62 3.90
N PHE A 198 7.70 -0.77 3.52
CA PHE A 198 6.86 -1.84 4.03
C PHE A 198 7.37 -3.19 3.52
N ASP A 199 7.45 -4.15 4.42
CA ASP A 199 7.69 -5.56 4.11
C ASP A 199 6.78 -6.42 5.00
N ALA A 200 5.80 -7.06 4.39
CA ALA A 200 4.83 -7.89 5.10
C ALA A 200 5.49 -9.10 5.81
N GLN A 201 6.66 -9.53 5.35
CA GLN A 201 7.40 -10.66 5.94
C GLN A 201 8.28 -10.24 7.12
N ALA A 202 8.57 -8.94 7.27
CA ALA A 202 9.41 -8.47 8.36
C ALA A 202 8.74 -8.58 9.73
N LEU A 203 7.41 -8.34 9.80
CA LEU A 203 6.61 -8.40 11.03
C LEU A 203 5.28 -9.14 10.78
N PRO A 204 5.30 -10.40 10.33
CA PRO A 204 4.12 -11.08 9.81
C PRO A 204 2.98 -11.22 10.83
N ARG A 205 3.29 -11.44 12.12
CA ARG A 205 2.27 -11.62 13.17
C ARG A 205 1.57 -10.31 13.53
N SER A 206 2.36 -9.24 13.72
CA SER A 206 1.82 -7.90 14.03
C SER A 206 0.99 -7.38 12.87
N ILE A 207 1.46 -7.51 11.63
CA ILE A 207 0.75 -7.11 10.42
C ILE A 207 -0.52 -7.95 10.26
N HIS A 208 -0.45 -9.27 10.45
CA HIS A 208 -1.63 -10.14 10.44
C HIS A 208 -2.69 -9.71 11.46
N LYS A 209 -2.29 -9.36 12.71
CA LYS A 209 -3.22 -8.86 13.72
C LYS A 209 -3.88 -7.55 13.31
N LEU A 210 -3.10 -6.60 12.78
CA LEU A 210 -3.61 -5.31 12.30
C LEU A 210 -4.61 -5.50 11.16
N LEU A 211 -4.24 -6.27 10.14
CA LEU A 211 -5.08 -6.53 8.97
C LEU A 211 -6.40 -7.24 9.33
N ASN A 212 -6.36 -8.12 10.33
CA ASN A 212 -7.53 -8.87 10.79
C ASN A 212 -8.25 -8.23 12.00
N ARG A 213 -7.98 -6.95 12.30
CA ARG A 213 -8.58 -6.20 13.43
C ARG A 213 -8.48 -6.92 14.78
N LYS A 214 -7.45 -7.75 14.93
CA LYS A 214 -7.18 -8.42 16.21
C LYS A 214 -6.51 -7.44 17.17
N PRO A 215 -6.72 -7.58 18.48
CA PRO A 215 -5.99 -6.78 19.46
C PRO A 215 -4.47 -6.94 19.29
N LEU A 216 -3.75 -5.82 19.35
CA LEU A 216 -2.29 -5.81 19.26
C LEU A 216 -1.73 -5.12 20.52
N SER A 217 -0.86 -5.83 21.25
CA SER A 217 -0.15 -5.32 22.42
C SER A 217 1.23 -4.83 22.02
N ILE A 218 1.49 -3.52 22.16
CA ILE A 218 2.76 -2.87 21.83
C ILE A 218 3.42 -2.42 23.11
N VAL A 219 4.69 -2.80 23.32
CA VAL A 219 5.54 -2.25 24.37
C VAL A 219 6.59 -1.36 23.73
N VAL A 220 6.73 -0.14 24.24
CA VAL A 220 7.84 0.78 23.87
C VAL A 220 8.82 0.84 25.01
N LEU A 221 10.08 0.51 24.71
CA LEU A 221 11.19 0.61 25.65
C LEU A 221 12.27 1.50 25.04
N GLY A 222 12.51 2.66 25.63
CA GLY A 222 13.40 3.67 25.07
C GLY A 222 13.83 4.74 26.09
N ASP A 223 14.33 5.81 25.54
CA ASP A 223 14.82 6.96 26.31
C ASP A 223 13.79 8.12 26.38
N SER A 224 14.27 9.35 26.62
CA SER A 224 13.45 10.55 26.70
C SER A 224 12.65 10.88 25.46
N ILE A 225 13.12 10.51 24.27
CA ILE A 225 12.39 10.71 23.02
C ILE A 225 11.13 9.86 23.03
N SER A 226 11.26 8.63 23.51
CA SER A 226 10.13 7.68 23.59
C SER A 226 9.13 8.00 24.71
N THR A 227 9.53 8.79 25.73
CA THR A 227 8.56 9.35 26.69
C THR A 227 7.69 10.44 26.07
N GLY A 228 7.99 10.90 24.87
CA GLY A 228 7.34 12.02 24.20
C GLY A 228 7.89 13.39 24.60
N LEU A 229 9.08 13.45 25.21
CA LEU A 229 9.65 14.71 25.70
C LEU A 229 9.80 15.73 24.56
N ASN A 230 9.39 16.99 24.86
CA ASN A 230 9.29 18.13 23.93
C ASN A 230 8.22 18.02 22.83
N SER A 231 7.30 17.01 22.88
CA SER A 231 6.00 17.19 22.25
C SER A 231 5.16 18.21 23.01
N SER A 232 4.24 18.89 22.34
CA SER A 232 3.42 19.93 22.97
C SER A 232 2.55 19.38 24.11
N LYS A 233 2.01 18.15 24.00
CA LYS A 233 1.29 17.50 25.11
C LYS A 233 2.17 17.23 26.32
N ASN A 234 3.39 16.76 26.11
CA ASN A 234 4.35 16.54 27.23
C ASN A 234 4.81 17.86 27.84
N GLY A 235 4.88 18.93 27.05
CA GLY A 235 5.16 20.29 27.52
C GLY A 235 3.99 20.98 28.19
N GLU A 236 2.81 20.34 28.27
CA GLU A 236 1.56 20.86 28.82
C GLU A 236 1.09 22.16 28.15
N ALA A 237 1.15 22.22 26.82
CA ALA A 237 0.74 23.39 26.05
C ALA A 237 0.11 23.01 24.69
N ALA A 238 -0.60 23.97 24.10
CA ALA A 238 -1.16 23.81 22.75
C ALA A 238 -0.05 23.56 21.70
N PRO A 239 -0.35 22.81 20.64
CA PRO A 239 -1.64 22.21 20.29
C PRO A 239 -1.97 20.88 20.99
N TRP A 240 -1.25 20.45 21.99
CA TRP A 240 -1.44 19.22 22.78
C TRP A 240 -1.16 17.93 21.99
N GLN A 241 -0.37 18.01 20.93
CA GLN A 241 0.01 16.83 20.14
C GLN A 241 0.84 15.87 21.00
N PRO A 242 0.50 14.58 21.06
CA PRO A 242 1.27 13.61 21.83
C PRO A 242 2.61 13.26 21.16
N GLY A 243 3.52 12.64 21.93
CA GLY A 243 4.74 12.05 21.39
C GLY A 243 4.47 10.87 20.44
N TYR A 244 5.51 10.44 19.73
CA TYR A 244 5.40 9.45 18.65
C TYR A 244 4.75 8.11 19.05
N PRO A 245 4.94 7.56 20.28
CA PRO A 245 4.30 6.28 20.60
C PRO A 245 2.77 6.36 20.59
N GLU A 246 2.23 7.45 21.13
CA GLU A 246 0.78 7.66 21.15
C GLU A 246 0.23 8.06 19.78
N LEU A 247 0.98 8.85 18.99
CA LEU A 247 0.65 9.11 17.57
C LEU A 247 0.54 7.81 16.79
N LEU A 248 1.50 6.90 16.95
CA LEU A 248 1.50 5.59 16.32
C LEU A 248 0.27 4.77 16.74
N ARG A 249 -0.03 4.71 18.05
CA ARG A 249 -1.21 4.03 18.57
C ARG A 249 -2.50 4.55 17.94
N LEU A 250 -2.70 5.85 17.94
CA LEU A 250 -3.88 6.51 17.35
C LEU A 250 -3.97 6.23 15.87
N HIS A 251 -2.83 6.28 15.17
CA HIS A 251 -2.77 5.99 13.75
C HIS A 251 -3.19 4.54 13.44
N LEU A 252 -2.56 3.56 14.09
CA LEU A 252 -2.85 2.14 13.86
C LEU A 252 -4.31 1.80 14.22
N GLN A 253 -4.81 2.35 15.33
CA GLN A 253 -6.20 2.16 15.75
C GLN A 253 -7.18 2.75 14.71
N THR A 254 -6.93 3.96 14.23
CA THR A 254 -7.80 4.62 13.23
C THR A 254 -7.71 3.92 11.88
N ARG A 255 -6.50 3.54 11.47
CA ARG A 255 -6.21 2.97 10.15
C ARG A 255 -6.73 1.56 9.99
N PHE A 256 -6.56 0.71 11.01
CA PHE A 256 -6.90 -0.72 10.95
C PHE A 256 -8.18 -1.08 11.71
N GLY A 257 -8.67 -0.20 12.59
CA GLY A 257 -9.78 -0.53 13.49
C GLY A 257 -9.43 -1.59 14.55
N SER A 258 -8.13 -1.88 14.73
CA SER A 258 -7.64 -2.82 15.75
C SER A 258 -7.60 -2.15 17.12
N ALA A 259 -7.93 -2.90 18.18
CA ALA A 259 -7.71 -2.45 19.54
C ALA A 259 -6.21 -2.48 19.86
N ILE A 260 -5.58 -1.30 20.01
CA ILE A 260 -4.14 -1.18 20.28
C ILE A 260 -3.90 -0.88 21.76
N THR A 261 -3.29 -1.82 22.47
CA THR A 261 -2.80 -1.61 23.83
C THR A 261 -1.34 -1.14 23.77
N LEU A 262 -1.07 0.08 24.22
CA LEU A 262 0.28 0.65 24.26
C LEU A 262 0.76 0.71 25.70
N THR A 263 1.87 0.01 26.01
CA THR A 263 2.59 0.11 27.28
C THR A 263 3.93 0.78 27.03
N ASN A 264 4.10 2.01 27.52
CA ASN A 264 5.35 2.75 27.37
C ASN A 264 6.19 2.65 28.65
N LEU A 265 7.27 1.87 28.60
CA LEU A 265 8.22 1.65 29.70
C LEU A 265 9.47 2.54 29.58
N SER A 266 9.47 3.51 28.69
CA SER A 266 10.62 4.39 28.42
C SER A 266 10.91 5.34 29.58
N VAL A 267 12.17 5.64 29.82
CA VAL A 267 12.63 6.57 30.89
C VAL A 267 13.71 7.51 30.36
N GLY A 268 13.55 8.80 30.62
CA GLY A 268 14.49 9.82 30.18
C GLY A 268 15.94 9.60 30.69
N GLY A 269 16.91 9.87 29.82
CA GLY A 269 18.34 9.74 30.13
C GLY A 269 18.89 8.32 30.16
N LYS A 270 18.10 7.31 29.77
CA LYS A 270 18.50 5.91 29.80
C LYS A 270 19.12 5.44 28.47
N ASP A 271 19.92 4.39 28.55
CA ASP A 271 20.69 3.80 27.46
C ASP A 271 20.42 2.28 27.33
N THR A 272 21.06 1.61 26.39
CA THR A 272 20.90 0.16 26.16
C THR A 272 21.34 -0.70 27.32
N ALA A 273 22.27 -0.24 28.19
CA ALA A 273 22.66 -1.00 29.38
C ALA A 273 21.54 -1.00 30.44
N TRP A 274 20.80 0.11 30.57
CA TRP A 274 19.62 0.16 31.42
C TRP A 274 18.49 -0.72 30.87
N ALA A 275 18.32 -0.80 29.56
CA ALA A 275 17.30 -1.67 28.94
C ALA A 275 17.40 -3.13 29.41
N LEU A 276 18.60 -3.64 29.64
CA LEU A 276 18.84 -4.99 30.15
C LEU A 276 18.20 -5.25 31.54
N THR A 277 17.97 -4.20 32.32
CA THR A 277 17.33 -4.29 33.63
C THR A 277 15.80 -4.24 33.59
N GLN A 278 15.21 -3.99 32.39
CA GLN A 278 13.76 -3.80 32.23
C GLN A 278 13.06 -5.00 31.57
N ILE A 279 13.80 -6.06 31.24
CA ILE A 279 13.30 -7.21 30.47
C ILE A 279 12.10 -7.86 31.16
N ASP A 280 12.13 -8.02 32.47
CA ASP A 280 11.06 -8.67 33.24
C ASP A 280 9.74 -7.86 33.17
N GLU A 281 9.81 -6.52 33.18
CA GLU A 281 8.63 -5.66 33.00
C GLU A 281 8.08 -5.72 31.57
N VAL A 282 8.94 -5.83 30.56
CA VAL A 282 8.52 -6.04 29.17
C VAL A 282 7.81 -7.40 29.05
N VAL A 283 8.38 -8.47 29.55
CA VAL A 283 7.82 -9.83 29.51
C VAL A 283 6.46 -9.90 30.22
N LYS A 284 6.35 -9.24 31.38
CA LYS A 284 5.09 -9.17 32.16
C LYS A 284 3.95 -8.52 31.38
N ALA A 285 4.26 -7.58 30.48
CA ALA A 285 3.26 -6.93 29.62
C ALA A 285 2.77 -7.83 28.47
N LYS A 286 3.40 -9.00 28.24
CA LYS A 286 3.06 -9.97 27.17
C LYS A 286 2.90 -9.31 25.80
N PRO A 287 3.95 -8.63 25.29
CA PRO A 287 3.85 -7.90 24.03
C PRO A 287 3.72 -8.84 22.82
N ASP A 288 2.97 -8.40 21.82
CA ASP A 288 3.05 -8.92 20.47
C ASP A 288 4.20 -8.26 19.70
N LEU A 289 4.39 -6.96 19.96
CA LEU A 289 5.41 -6.13 19.30
C LEU A 289 6.14 -5.29 20.35
N VAL A 290 7.47 -5.33 20.30
CA VAL A 290 8.34 -4.45 21.11
C VAL A 290 9.03 -3.44 20.21
N ILE A 291 8.94 -2.15 20.57
CA ILE A 291 9.69 -1.06 19.93
C ILE A 291 10.85 -0.69 20.85
N LEU A 292 12.08 -0.98 20.42
CA LEU A 292 13.31 -0.64 21.14
C LEU A 292 13.92 0.64 20.55
N ALA A 293 13.99 1.71 21.32
CA ALA A 293 14.35 3.04 20.82
C ALA A 293 15.39 3.72 21.71
N PHE A 294 16.66 3.39 21.50
CA PHE A 294 17.83 3.91 22.20
C PHE A 294 18.86 4.46 21.20
N GLY A 295 19.95 4.99 21.71
CA GLY A 295 21.10 5.47 20.95
C GLY A 295 21.49 6.92 21.25
N MET A 296 20.54 7.78 21.59
CA MET A 296 20.85 9.18 21.93
C MET A 296 21.79 9.26 23.13
N ASN A 297 21.52 8.55 24.21
CA ASN A 297 22.37 8.56 25.42
C ASN A 297 23.59 7.65 25.26
N ASP A 298 23.50 6.56 24.52
CA ASP A 298 24.64 5.69 24.20
C ASP A 298 25.73 6.45 23.43
N SER A 299 25.36 7.39 22.54
CA SER A 299 26.28 8.19 21.73
C SER A 299 27.24 9.10 22.52
N ALA A 300 27.02 9.23 23.83
CA ALA A 300 27.97 9.89 24.73
C ALA A 300 29.28 9.11 24.93
N GLY A 301 29.36 7.83 24.49
CA GLY A 301 30.61 7.10 24.58
C GLY A 301 30.55 5.59 24.49
N ARG A 302 29.38 4.97 24.29
CA ARG A 302 29.26 3.53 24.09
C ARG A 302 29.72 3.15 22.67
N SER A 303 30.57 2.14 22.55
CA SER A 303 30.96 1.63 21.22
C SER A 303 29.78 0.96 20.51
N ALA A 304 29.78 0.95 19.17
CA ALA A 304 28.75 0.28 18.36
C ALA A 304 28.65 -1.22 18.70
N LYS A 305 29.78 -1.88 18.96
CA LYS A 305 29.83 -3.28 19.42
C LYS A 305 29.09 -3.46 20.75
N GLY A 306 29.30 -2.57 21.73
CA GLY A 306 28.63 -2.63 23.03
C GLY A 306 27.12 -2.31 22.92
N TYR A 307 26.75 -1.37 22.06
CA TYR A 307 25.37 -1.04 21.75
C TYR A 307 24.64 -2.24 21.12
N LYS A 308 25.24 -2.87 20.09
CA LYS A 308 24.72 -4.06 19.44
C LYS A 308 24.51 -5.21 20.43
N ALA A 309 25.56 -5.53 21.21
CA ALA A 309 25.51 -6.64 22.17
C ALA A 309 24.42 -6.45 23.24
N ASN A 310 24.20 -5.22 23.73
CA ASN A 310 23.11 -4.94 24.66
C ASN A 310 21.75 -5.14 23.99
N THR A 311 21.55 -4.61 22.79
CA THR A 311 20.29 -4.74 22.03
C THR A 311 19.98 -6.19 21.71
N GLU A 312 20.95 -6.94 21.23
CA GLU A 312 20.84 -8.37 20.94
C GLU A 312 20.45 -9.18 22.18
N ASN A 313 21.05 -8.88 23.32
CA ASN A 313 20.72 -9.52 24.61
C ASN A 313 19.29 -9.18 25.06
N VAL A 314 18.85 -7.93 24.93
CA VAL A 314 17.46 -7.53 25.24
C VAL A 314 16.49 -8.32 24.36
N VAL A 315 16.68 -8.32 23.03
CA VAL A 315 15.84 -9.05 22.07
C VAL A 315 15.82 -10.55 22.39
N GLY A 316 17.00 -11.17 22.56
CA GLY A 316 17.13 -12.59 22.82
C GLY A 316 16.42 -13.05 24.10
N ARG A 317 16.55 -12.29 25.19
CA ARG A 317 15.91 -12.63 26.47
C ARG A 317 14.39 -12.43 26.43
N ILE A 318 13.91 -11.36 25.80
CA ILE A 318 12.45 -11.16 25.62
C ILE A 318 11.88 -12.29 24.75
N ARG A 319 12.52 -12.61 23.63
CA ARG A 319 12.09 -13.69 22.74
C ARG A 319 12.11 -15.07 23.39
N ALA A 320 13.08 -15.35 24.25
CA ALA A 320 13.12 -16.60 25.01
C ALA A 320 11.91 -16.76 25.96
N ALA A 321 11.40 -15.64 26.51
CA ALA A 321 10.23 -15.63 27.39
C ALA A 321 8.89 -15.48 26.64
N VAL A 322 8.89 -14.80 25.50
CA VAL A 322 7.72 -14.53 24.63
C VAL A 322 8.11 -14.86 23.19
N PRO A 323 8.09 -16.15 22.77
CA PRO A 323 8.63 -16.60 21.47
C PRO A 323 7.99 -15.94 20.25
N GLU A 324 6.72 -15.60 20.34
CA GLU A 324 5.96 -14.99 19.24
C GLU A 324 6.14 -13.45 19.13
N CYS A 325 6.92 -12.85 20.04
CA CYS A 325 7.14 -11.39 20.05
C CYS A 325 7.98 -10.94 18.86
N GLU A 326 7.53 -9.89 18.19
CA GLU A 326 8.24 -9.21 17.10
C GLU A 326 8.86 -7.90 17.57
N PHE A 327 9.82 -7.37 16.80
CA PHE A 327 10.61 -6.22 17.23
C PHE A 327 10.78 -5.18 16.13
N ILE A 328 10.61 -3.91 16.49
CA ILE A 328 11.07 -2.77 15.71
C ILE A 328 12.24 -2.13 16.45
N LEU A 329 13.42 -2.14 15.83
CA LEU A 329 14.61 -1.49 16.33
C LEU A 329 14.70 -0.07 15.76
N VAL A 330 14.67 0.95 16.60
CA VAL A 330 14.66 2.34 16.13
C VAL A 330 16.07 2.92 16.17
N ALA A 331 16.63 3.21 15.00
CA ALA A 331 17.84 4.02 14.88
C ALA A 331 17.49 5.50 15.15
N SER A 332 18.06 6.07 16.23
CA SER A 332 17.68 7.39 16.76
C SER A 332 17.96 8.55 15.79
N MET A 333 17.25 9.67 15.97
CA MET A 333 17.61 10.95 15.36
C MET A 333 19.03 11.37 15.78
N LEU A 334 19.67 12.23 15.00
CA LEU A 334 20.91 12.88 15.39
C LEU A 334 20.60 14.07 16.32
N GLY A 335 21.31 14.18 17.44
CA GLY A 335 21.27 15.39 18.24
C GLY A 335 22.07 16.53 17.62
N ASN A 336 22.01 17.71 18.24
CA ASN A 336 22.69 18.91 17.75
C ASN A 336 24.20 18.67 17.56
N ARG A 337 24.69 18.91 16.33
CA ARG A 337 26.08 18.66 15.93
C ARG A 337 27.11 19.52 16.67
N ASP A 338 26.66 20.62 17.25
CA ASP A 338 27.53 21.51 18.00
C ASP A 338 27.67 21.11 19.48
N TRP A 339 26.94 20.12 19.96
CA TRP A 339 27.06 19.61 21.32
C TRP A 339 28.26 18.69 21.48
N THR A 340 29.25 19.09 22.28
CA THR A 340 30.52 18.34 22.47
C THR A 340 30.35 16.94 23.03
N ARG A 341 29.27 16.69 23.78
CA ARG A 341 29.02 15.38 24.40
C ARG A 341 28.70 14.27 23.40
N LEU A 342 28.08 14.62 22.27
CA LEU A 342 27.65 13.64 21.28
C LEU A 342 28.76 13.31 20.31
N ARG A 343 28.94 12.02 20.03
CA ARG A 343 29.81 11.48 19.00
C ARG A 343 28.94 11.14 17.80
N HIS A 344 28.87 12.05 16.85
CA HIS A 344 27.96 11.94 15.72
C HIS A 344 28.25 10.74 14.81
N GLU A 345 29.50 10.33 14.71
CA GLU A 345 29.91 9.13 13.97
C GLU A 345 29.25 7.85 14.50
N LEU A 346 28.94 7.77 15.78
CA LEU A 346 28.31 6.60 16.37
C LEU A 346 26.86 6.37 15.93
N PHE A 347 26.12 7.40 15.51
CA PHE A 347 24.73 7.21 15.08
C PHE A 347 24.64 6.33 13.85
N SER A 348 25.51 6.55 12.85
CA SER A 348 25.57 5.69 11.66
C SER A 348 26.07 4.29 12.00
N GLU A 349 27.04 4.15 12.91
CA GLU A 349 27.53 2.87 13.39
C GLU A 349 26.43 2.09 14.15
N TYR A 350 25.63 2.77 14.99
CA TYR A 350 24.49 2.17 15.69
C TYR A 350 23.40 1.73 14.70
N ARG A 351 23.08 2.58 13.72
CA ARG A 351 22.14 2.23 12.67
C ARG A 351 22.55 0.94 11.94
N ASN A 352 23.82 0.83 11.55
CA ASN A 352 24.35 -0.36 10.88
C ASN A 352 24.32 -1.59 11.82
N ALA A 353 24.64 -1.41 13.10
CA ALA A 353 24.58 -2.46 14.11
C ALA A 353 23.14 -3.00 14.30
N LEU A 354 22.12 -2.13 14.24
CA LEU A 354 20.72 -2.54 14.30
C LEU A 354 20.28 -3.26 13.01
N GLU A 355 20.75 -2.80 11.85
CA GLU A 355 20.47 -3.43 10.56
C GLU A 355 20.97 -4.87 10.51
N GLU A 356 22.16 -5.13 11.06
CA GLU A 356 22.70 -6.50 11.18
C GLU A 356 21.80 -7.42 12.03
N LEU A 357 21.13 -6.91 13.07
CA LEU A 357 20.19 -7.66 13.89
C LEU A 357 18.88 -7.99 13.16
N CYS A 358 18.50 -7.17 12.18
CA CYS A 358 17.29 -7.37 11.36
C CYS A 358 17.41 -8.54 10.35
N ALA A 359 18.56 -9.18 10.25
CA ALA A 359 18.70 -10.44 9.50
C ALA A 359 17.92 -11.61 10.12
N SER A 360 17.42 -11.46 11.35
CA SER A 360 16.61 -12.47 12.05
C SER A 360 15.11 -12.20 11.83
N ASP A 361 14.33 -13.26 11.64
CA ASP A 361 12.88 -13.19 11.46
C ASP A 361 12.16 -12.41 12.57
N GLY A 362 11.15 -11.62 12.21
CA GLY A 362 10.36 -10.86 13.15
C GLY A 362 11.11 -9.68 13.78
N ILE A 363 12.15 -9.17 13.12
CA ILE A 363 12.88 -7.94 13.53
C ILE A 363 13.01 -7.02 12.32
N THR A 364 12.69 -5.74 12.48
CA THR A 364 12.85 -4.75 11.41
C THR A 364 13.43 -3.43 11.94
N LEU A 365 14.03 -2.65 11.04
CA LEU A 365 14.68 -1.37 11.36
C LEU A 365 13.77 -0.18 11.04
N ALA A 366 13.51 0.64 12.04
CA ALA A 366 12.97 1.99 11.87
C ALA A 366 14.14 2.99 11.75
N ASP A 367 14.54 3.29 10.51
CA ASP A 367 15.74 4.09 10.22
C ASP A 367 15.47 5.60 10.27
N VAL A 368 15.29 6.15 11.48
CA VAL A 368 15.16 7.59 11.68
C VAL A 368 16.50 8.30 11.47
N THR A 369 17.63 7.62 11.70
CA THR A 369 18.99 8.19 11.48
C THR A 369 19.18 8.65 10.04
N SER A 370 18.83 7.84 9.05
CA SER A 370 18.95 8.19 7.62
C SER A 370 18.03 9.35 7.24
N ILE A 371 16.79 9.36 7.71
CA ILE A 371 15.84 10.48 7.52
C ILE A 371 16.42 11.77 8.11
N TRP A 372 16.93 11.71 9.36
CA TRP A 372 17.49 12.90 10.04
C TRP A 372 18.76 13.41 9.37
N THR A 373 19.60 12.52 8.87
CA THR A 373 20.77 12.87 8.04
C THR A 373 20.35 13.65 6.80
N GLY A 374 19.28 13.21 6.13
CA GLY A 374 18.68 13.92 5.00
C GLY A 374 18.14 15.31 5.40
N PHE A 375 17.49 15.43 6.54
CA PHE A 375 17.07 16.75 7.09
C PHE A 375 18.26 17.68 7.27
N LEU A 376 19.32 17.23 7.93
CA LEU A 376 20.48 18.06 8.24
C LEU A 376 21.34 18.41 7.02
N ALA A 377 21.14 17.73 5.87
CA ALA A 377 21.69 18.14 4.59
C ALA A 377 20.93 19.34 4.00
N LEU A 378 19.69 19.54 4.37
CA LEU A 378 18.79 20.57 3.84
C LEU A 378 18.45 21.67 4.85
N LYS A 379 18.50 21.37 6.14
CA LYS A 379 18.07 22.21 7.26
C LYS A 379 19.14 22.30 8.36
N LYS A 380 18.81 23.00 9.41
CA LYS A 380 19.68 23.16 10.58
C LYS A 380 19.09 22.44 11.79
N ASP A 381 19.95 22.12 12.75
CA ASP A 381 19.57 21.43 14.01
C ASP A 381 18.45 22.16 14.77
N TRP A 382 18.40 23.48 14.70
CA TRP A 382 17.39 24.29 15.38
C TRP A 382 15.97 24.20 14.80
N ASP A 383 15.79 23.70 13.60
CA ASP A 383 14.47 23.58 12.98
C ASP A 383 13.67 22.37 13.49
N GLN A 384 14.36 21.26 13.82
CA GLN A 384 13.75 19.96 14.04
C GLN A 384 13.77 19.49 15.50
N THR A 385 14.44 20.24 16.37
CA THR A 385 14.47 19.94 17.81
C THR A 385 13.50 20.82 18.58
N GLY A 386 12.86 20.25 19.60
CA GLY A 386 11.96 20.99 20.51
C GLY A 386 12.68 21.65 21.69
N ASN A 387 13.99 21.36 21.88
CA ASN A 387 14.79 21.91 22.94
C ASN A 387 16.12 22.53 22.50
N GLY A 388 16.39 22.54 21.20
CA GLY A 388 17.65 23.02 20.62
C GLY A 388 18.80 22.02 20.67
N VAL A 389 18.64 20.84 21.29
CA VAL A 389 19.75 19.91 21.58
C VAL A 389 19.47 18.49 20.99
N ASN A 390 18.50 17.75 21.56
CA ASN A 390 18.45 16.30 21.30
C ASN A 390 17.04 15.67 21.36
N HIS A 391 16.00 16.47 21.52
CA HIS A 391 14.63 15.96 21.48
C HIS A 391 13.88 16.53 20.28
N PRO A 392 13.06 15.73 19.59
CA PRO A 392 12.26 16.23 18.49
C PRO A 392 11.15 17.17 19.00
N ASN A 393 10.73 18.12 18.17
CA ASN A 393 9.50 18.87 18.34
C ASN A 393 8.28 18.07 17.81
N ASP A 394 7.10 18.69 17.75
CA ASP A 394 5.89 18.02 17.27
C ASP A 394 6.04 17.46 15.85
N PHE A 395 6.66 18.19 14.92
CA PHE A 395 6.94 17.68 13.57
C PHE A 395 7.91 16.50 13.62
N GLY A 396 8.98 16.59 14.41
CA GLY A 396 9.93 15.48 14.56
C GLY A 396 9.30 14.24 15.20
N HIS A 397 8.39 14.38 16.17
CA HIS A 397 7.61 13.26 16.71
C HIS A 397 6.71 12.62 15.66
N ARG A 398 6.10 13.42 14.75
CA ARG A 398 5.35 12.87 13.61
C ARG A 398 6.26 12.06 12.69
N VAL A 399 7.46 12.54 12.41
CA VAL A 399 8.44 11.81 11.58
C VAL A 399 8.79 10.45 12.18
N TYR A 400 9.06 10.36 13.48
CA TYR A 400 9.25 9.07 14.15
C TYR A 400 8.05 8.14 13.96
N ALA A 401 6.85 8.65 14.20
CA ALA A 401 5.62 7.87 14.04
C ALA A 401 5.40 7.44 12.57
N GLN A 402 5.68 8.32 11.59
CA GLN A 402 5.58 8.03 10.16
C GLN A 402 6.56 6.93 9.72
N VAL A 403 7.82 6.98 10.19
CA VAL A 403 8.83 5.95 9.89
C VAL A 403 8.38 4.59 10.42
N ILE A 404 7.91 4.52 11.67
CA ILE A 404 7.46 3.27 12.28
C ILE A 404 6.15 2.79 11.64
N ALA A 405 5.21 3.70 11.40
CA ALA A 405 3.93 3.36 10.74
C ALA A 405 4.14 2.78 9.35
N THR A 406 5.10 3.29 8.57
CA THR A 406 5.41 2.77 7.23
C THR A 406 5.88 1.31 7.26
N LEU A 407 6.47 0.83 8.35
CA LEU A 407 6.86 -0.58 8.51
C LEU A 407 5.67 -1.50 8.81
N LEU A 408 4.56 -0.95 9.29
CA LEU A 408 3.36 -1.67 9.70
C LEU A 408 2.18 -1.45 8.74
N ASP A 409 2.27 -0.45 7.89
CA ASP A 409 1.21 -0.03 6.95
C ASP A 409 1.81 0.16 5.55
N SER A 410 1.29 -0.56 4.58
CA SER A 410 1.72 -0.55 3.18
C SER A 410 1.36 0.74 2.42
N ARG A 411 1.39 1.92 3.04
CA ARG A 411 1.10 3.18 2.37
C ARG A 411 1.93 3.34 1.10
N GLY A 412 1.28 3.47 -0.06
CA GLY A 412 1.94 3.63 -1.34
C GLY A 412 2.37 2.35 -2.04
N GLU A 413 2.46 1.19 -1.38
CA GLU A 413 2.31 -0.10 -2.02
C GLU A 413 0.79 -0.34 -2.18
N PRO A 414 0.30 -0.98 -3.26
CA PRO A 414 -1.10 -1.34 -3.36
C PRO A 414 -1.45 -2.15 -2.13
N SER A 415 -2.12 -1.51 -1.21
CA SER A 415 -2.46 -2.12 0.07
C SER A 415 -3.43 -3.25 -0.19
N ALA A 416 -3.01 -4.46 0.08
CA ALA A 416 -3.92 -5.47 0.59
C ALA A 416 -4.38 -5.02 2.00
N ALA A 417 -4.86 -3.79 2.13
CA ALA A 417 -5.73 -3.46 3.23
C ALA A 417 -7.01 -4.23 2.95
N VAL A 418 -7.05 -5.42 3.47
CA VAL A 418 -8.27 -6.21 3.55
C VAL A 418 -9.26 -5.31 4.30
N GLU A 419 -10.10 -4.59 3.54
CA GLU A 419 -11.32 -4.08 4.12
C GLU A 419 -11.96 -5.27 4.81
N PRO A 420 -12.53 -5.13 6.02
CA PRO A 420 -13.18 -6.27 6.61
C PRO A 420 -14.18 -6.80 5.60
N ALA A 421 -14.08 -8.07 5.35
CA ALA A 421 -14.99 -8.78 4.49
C ALA A 421 -16.43 -8.44 4.91
N LYS A 422 -17.15 -7.76 4.02
CA LYS A 422 -18.52 -7.33 4.28
C LYS A 422 -19.46 -8.30 3.60
N THR A 423 -20.29 -8.99 4.37
CA THR A 423 -21.35 -9.80 3.78
C THR A 423 -22.42 -8.87 3.21
N ILE A 424 -22.74 -9.07 1.93
CA ILE A 424 -23.82 -8.40 1.22
C ILE A 424 -24.80 -9.45 0.69
N ALA A 425 -26.08 -9.08 0.60
CA ALA A 425 -27.08 -9.85 -0.12
C ALA A 425 -27.28 -9.25 -1.51
N SER A 426 -27.38 -10.08 -2.54
CA SER A 426 -27.65 -9.67 -3.91
C SER A 426 -28.63 -10.67 -4.54
N GLY A 427 -29.91 -10.37 -4.46
CA GLY A 427 -30.97 -11.32 -4.81
C GLY A 427 -31.00 -12.52 -3.84
N PRO A 428 -31.09 -13.75 -4.36
CA PRO A 428 -31.03 -14.96 -3.57
C PRO A 428 -29.65 -15.21 -2.97
N LEU A 429 -28.59 -14.67 -3.55
CA LEU A 429 -27.20 -14.93 -3.17
C LEU A 429 -26.68 -14.00 -2.09
N ARG A 430 -25.70 -14.49 -1.33
CA ARG A 430 -24.88 -13.70 -0.43
C ARG A 430 -23.42 -13.74 -0.88
N PHE A 431 -22.75 -12.60 -0.76
CA PHE A 431 -21.34 -12.48 -1.08
C PHE A 431 -20.58 -11.87 0.10
N THR A 432 -19.33 -12.27 0.24
CA THR A 432 -18.38 -11.57 1.10
C THR A 432 -17.51 -10.66 0.23
N GLU A 433 -17.73 -9.35 0.31
CA GLU A 433 -16.97 -8.34 -0.42
C GLU A 433 -15.62 -8.10 0.26
N GLN A 434 -14.53 -8.18 -0.52
CA GLN A 434 -13.17 -7.92 -0.08
C GLN A 434 -12.42 -7.09 -1.12
N ARG A 435 -11.69 -6.05 -0.67
CA ARG A 435 -10.77 -5.33 -1.55
C ARG A 435 -9.43 -6.05 -1.56
N LEU A 436 -8.97 -6.48 -2.73
CA LEU A 436 -7.68 -7.15 -2.93
C LEU A 436 -6.54 -6.16 -3.14
N LEU A 437 -6.76 -5.15 -3.99
CA LEU A 437 -5.81 -4.06 -4.26
C LEU A 437 -6.53 -2.72 -4.23
N GLY A 438 -5.84 -1.67 -3.84
CA GLY A 438 -6.31 -0.29 -3.86
C GLY A 438 -5.20 0.67 -4.27
N ASN A 439 -5.55 1.96 -4.44
CA ASN A 439 -4.62 3.01 -4.83
C ASN A 439 -3.97 2.82 -6.22
N TYR A 440 -4.67 2.13 -7.12
CA TYR A 440 -4.29 2.15 -8.52
C TYR A 440 -4.33 3.58 -9.08
N THR A 441 -3.47 3.86 -10.02
CA THR A 441 -3.63 5.03 -10.87
C THR A 441 -4.66 4.76 -11.95
N TYR A 442 -4.59 3.57 -12.54
CA TYR A 442 -5.45 3.15 -13.62
C TYR A 442 -5.50 1.62 -13.70
N SER A 443 -6.47 1.01 -13.04
CA SER A 443 -6.70 -0.43 -13.13
C SER A 443 -7.65 -0.75 -14.28
N TYR A 444 -7.23 -1.56 -15.24
CA TYR A 444 -8.05 -1.84 -16.41
C TYR A 444 -8.25 -3.32 -16.71
N ALA A 445 -7.46 -4.21 -16.17
CA ALA A 445 -7.60 -5.64 -16.41
C ALA A 445 -7.28 -6.50 -15.18
N CYS A 446 -7.96 -7.62 -15.09
CA CYS A 446 -7.61 -8.73 -14.21
C CYS A 446 -7.91 -10.04 -14.92
N VAL A 447 -7.14 -11.08 -14.63
CA VAL A 447 -7.32 -12.44 -15.14
C VAL A 447 -7.05 -13.43 -14.01
N ALA A 448 -7.77 -14.55 -14.00
CA ALA A 448 -7.58 -15.64 -13.05
C ALA A 448 -6.99 -16.86 -13.76
N ALA A 449 -5.88 -17.41 -13.24
CA ALA A 449 -5.24 -18.62 -13.70
C ALA A 449 -4.32 -19.21 -12.64
N ASP A 450 -4.02 -20.51 -12.72
CA ASP A 450 -2.99 -21.16 -11.90
C ASP A 450 -1.61 -20.79 -12.46
N LEU A 451 -0.97 -19.75 -11.88
CA LEU A 451 0.29 -19.21 -12.37
C LEU A 451 1.51 -19.85 -11.74
N ASP A 452 1.39 -20.43 -10.55
CA ASP A 452 2.51 -21.09 -9.88
C ASP A 452 2.42 -22.63 -9.88
N GLY A 453 1.39 -23.19 -10.51
CA GLY A 453 1.22 -24.63 -10.75
C GLY A 453 0.85 -25.41 -9.50
N ASP A 454 0.28 -24.76 -8.47
CA ASP A 454 -0.12 -25.41 -7.23
C ASP A 454 -1.60 -25.88 -7.25
N GLY A 455 -2.29 -25.61 -8.35
CA GLY A 455 -3.68 -25.97 -8.60
C GLY A 455 -4.68 -24.97 -8.05
N ASP A 456 -4.26 -23.85 -7.51
CA ASP A 456 -5.11 -22.76 -7.04
C ASP A 456 -5.14 -21.63 -8.08
N LEU A 457 -6.31 -20.99 -8.27
CA LEU A 457 -6.39 -19.87 -9.21
C LEU A 457 -5.80 -18.60 -8.59
N ASP A 458 -4.73 -18.10 -9.18
CA ASP A 458 -4.11 -16.81 -8.90
C ASP A 458 -4.78 -15.68 -9.68
N LEU A 459 -4.46 -14.44 -9.35
CA LEU A 459 -4.94 -13.27 -10.07
C LEU A 459 -3.77 -12.42 -10.59
N THR A 460 -3.93 -11.90 -11.80
CA THR A 460 -3.11 -10.80 -12.29
C THR A 460 -3.93 -9.51 -12.32
N SER A 461 -3.27 -8.37 -12.21
CA SER A 461 -3.90 -7.07 -12.43
C SER A 461 -2.87 -6.02 -12.87
N SER A 462 -3.27 -5.12 -13.74
CA SER A 462 -2.38 -4.11 -14.32
C SER A 462 -2.69 -2.71 -13.80
N ASP A 463 -1.67 -1.84 -13.78
CA ASP A 463 -1.77 -0.43 -13.43
C ASP A 463 -1.00 0.42 -14.44
N ALA A 464 -1.36 1.70 -14.55
CA ALA A 464 -0.71 2.66 -15.41
C ALA A 464 0.16 3.66 -14.64
N GLU A 465 0.70 4.67 -15.36
CA GLU A 465 1.46 5.77 -14.75
C GLU A 465 0.75 6.42 -13.55
N PRO A 466 1.48 6.78 -12.50
CA PRO A 466 2.93 6.67 -12.33
C PRO A 466 3.41 5.30 -11.83
N ASN A 467 2.52 4.38 -11.47
CA ASN A 467 2.89 3.09 -10.89
C ASN A 467 3.40 2.10 -11.94
N SER A 468 2.71 1.98 -13.08
CA SER A 468 3.11 1.14 -14.22
C SER A 468 3.49 -0.29 -13.85
N ASN A 469 2.74 -0.92 -12.95
CA ASN A 469 3.00 -2.25 -12.43
C ASN A 469 2.09 -3.31 -13.07
N LEU A 470 2.60 -4.53 -13.19
CA LEU A 470 1.81 -5.74 -13.43
C LEU A 470 1.91 -6.61 -12.18
N TYR A 471 0.78 -6.75 -11.48
CA TYR A 471 0.68 -7.46 -10.21
C TYR A 471 0.44 -8.95 -10.40
N LEU A 472 0.96 -9.73 -9.47
CA LEU A 472 0.65 -11.14 -9.26
C LEU A 472 0.14 -11.31 -7.82
N LEU A 473 -1.08 -11.81 -7.68
CA LEU A 473 -1.71 -12.13 -6.41
C LEU A 473 -1.84 -13.65 -6.33
N ARG A 474 -0.89 -14.31 -5.65
CA ARG A 474 -0.91 -15.75 -5.47
C ARG A 474 -1.89 -16.15 -4.39
N ASN A 475 -2.77 -17.06 -4.73
CA ASN A 475 -3.78 -17.61 -3.84
C ASN A 475 -3.19 -18.81 -3.04
N ASP A 476 -3.78 -19.15 -1.91
CA ASP A 476 -3.45 -20.35 -1.12
C ASP A 476 -4.61 -21.38 -1.14
N GLY A 477 -5.49 -21.31 -2.13
CA GLY A 477 -6.68 -22.15 -2.28
C GLY A 477 -7.78 -21.89 -1.26
N ASN A 478 -7.62 -20.89 -0.39
CA ASN A 478 -8.61 -20.48 0.59
C ASN A 478 -8.97 -19.00 0.45
N GLY A 479 -8.67 -18.41 -0.72
CA GLY A 479 -8.90 -16.99 -0.98
C GLY A 479 -7.99 -16.05 -0.21
N ARG A 480 -6.79 -16.50 0.18
CA ARG A 480 -5.77 -15.64 0.81
C ARG A 480 -4.66 -15.37 -0.19
N PHE A 481 -4.48 -14.13 -0.53
CA PHE A 481 -3.56 -13.71 -1.58
C PHE A 481 -2.24 -13.17 -1.05
N LYS A 482 -1.12 -13.67 -1.61
CA LYS A 482 0.22 -13.11 -1.45
C LYS A 482 0.54 -12.24 -2.65
N HIS A 483 0.88 -10.98 -2.41
CA HIS A 483 1.13 -9.99 -3.46
C HIS A 483 2.60 -10.01 -3.88
N SER A 484 2.82 -9.98 -5.19
CA SER A 484 4.12 -9.81 -5.82
C SER A 484 3.94 -9.08 -7.17
N PHE A 485 4.99 -9.01 -7.98
CA PHE A 485 4.96 -8.32 -9.25
C PHE A 485 5.51 -9.21 -10.34
N ILE A 486 4.78 -9.34 -11.45
CA ILE A 486 5.33 -9.83 -12.71
C ILE A 486 6.32 -8.80 -13.25
N GLN A 487 5.89 -7.52 -13.26
CA GLN A 487 6.77 -6.39 -13.54
C GLN A 487 6.53 -5.27 -12.53
N LYS A 488 7.62 -4.77 -11.92
CA LYS A 488 7.61 -3.56 -11.07
C LYS A 488 8.33 -2.41 -11.79
N TYR A 489 7.69 -1.24 -11.84
CA TYR A 489 8.30 -0.04 -12.39
C TYR A 489 9.31 0.56 -11.38
N THR A 490 10.57 0.72 -11.79
CA THR A 490 11.65 1.21 -10.91
C THR A 490 12.14 2.62 -11.25
N GLY A 491 11.63 3.22 -12.32
CA GLY A 491 11.98 4.58 -12.74
C GLY A 491 13.37 4.77 -13.35
N LYS A 492 14.25 3.76 -13.33
CA LYS A 492 15.64 3.90 -13.82
C LYS A 492 15.84 3.41 -15.25
N ASP A 493 15.21 2.31 -15.62
CA ASP A 493 15.43 1.67 -16.93
C ASP A 493 14.13 1.45 -17.72
N ASN A 494 12.98 1.73 -17.10
CA ASN A 494 11.67 1.52 -17.68
C ASN A 494 10.99 2.87 -17.94
N GLN A 495 10.60 3.10 -19.19
CA GLN A 495 9.70 4.19 -19.53
C GLN A 495 8.31 3.92 -18.91
N PRO A 496 7.55 4.96 -18.54
CA PRO A 496 6.17 4.77 -18.10
C PRO A 496 5.39 3.95 -19.13
N ILE A 497 4.54 3.06 -18.64
CA ILE A 497 3.72 2.15 -19.46
C ILE A 497 2.27 2.28 -19.01
N ARG A 498 1.37 2.03 -19.95
CA ARG A 498 -0.05 1.92 -19.69
C ARG A 498 -0.51 0.55 -20.15
N LEU A 499 -0.44 -0.38 -19.22
CA LEU A 499 -0.86 -1.74 -19.46
C LEU A 499 -2.39 -1.81 -19.42
N GLU A 500 -2.96 -2.31 -20.49
CA GLU A 500 -4.41 -2.45 -20.64
C GLU A 500 -4.80 -3.93 -20.42
N ARG A 501 -5.48 -4.55 -21.37
CA ARG A 501 -5.96 -5.91 -21.28
C ARG A 501 -4.86 -6.93 -21.51
N HIS A 502 -5.02 -8.12 -20.94
CA HIS A 502 -4.06 -9.20 -21.07
C HIS A 502 -4.74 -10.57 -21.15
N ALA A 503 -3.99 -11.52 -21.72
CA ALA A 503 -4.37 -12.92 -21.85
C ALA A 503 -3.27 -13.81 -21.26
N ILE A 504 -3.62 -15.05 -20.93
CA ILE A 504 -2.72 -16.01 -20.28
C ILE A 504 -2.66 -17.29 -21.10
N GLY A 505 -1.44 -17.83 -21.30
CA GLY A 505 -1.19 -19.09 -21.99
C GLY A 505 0.29 -19.44 -22.01
N ASP A 506 0.63 -20.70 -22.18
CA ASP A 506 2.00 -21.20 -22.31
C ASP A 506 2.52 -20.91 -23.72
N ILE A 507 3.16 -19.75 -23.90
CA ILE A 507 3.61 -19.23 -25.20
C ILE A 507 4.84 -19.97 -25.72
N ASN A 508 5.73 -20.35 -24.82
CA ASN A 508 7.01 -20.96 -25.16
C ASN A 508 7.01 -22.48 -24.97
N ARG A 509 5.89 -23.05 -24.55
CA ARG A 509 5.66 -24.49 -24.33
C ARG A 509 6.60 -25.11 -23.30
N ASP A 510 6.93 -24.34 -22.26
CA ASP A 510 7.76 -24.80 -21.15
C ASP A 510 6.94 -25.44 -20.00
N GLY A 511 5.63 -25.45 -20.11
CA GLY A 511 4.70 -26.01 -19.14
C GLY A 511 4.21 -25.01 -18.10
N TRP A 512 4.63 -23.75 -18.17
CA TRP A 512 4.16 -22.65 -17.30
C TRP A 512 3.38 -21.63 -18.12
N VAL A 513 2.27 -21.19 -17.57
CA VAL A 513 1.45 -20.18 -18.24
C VAL A 513 2.06 -18.79 -18.15
N ASP A 514 2.23 -18.14 -19.27
CA ASP A 514 2.79 -16.81 -19.45
C ASP A 514 1.69 -15.74 -19.48
N VAL A 515 2.07 -14.46 -19.43
CA VAL A 515 1.15 -13.32 -19.53
C VAL A 515 1.45 -12.48 -20.76
N VAL A 516 0.50 -12.41 -21.68
CA VAL A 516 0.55 -11.49 -22.84
C VAL A 516 -0.28 -10.27 -22.53
N ILE A 517 0.26 -9.06 -22.76
CA ILE A 517 -0.38 -7.79 -22.41
C ILE A 517 -0.12 -6.71 -23.47
N VAL A 518 -1.09 -5.83 -23.66
CA VAL A 518 -0.93 -4.64 -24.51
C VAL A 518 -0.42 -3.43 -23.69
N ASP A 519 0.45 -2.65 -24.28
CA ASP A 519 0.84 -1.32 -23.77
C ASP A 519 0.25 -0.23 -24.66
N ASN A 520 -0.83 0.35 -24.21
CA ASN A 520 -1.57 1.38 -24.95
C ASN A 520 -0.82 2.72 -25.07
N LEU A 521 0.21 2.97 -24.24
CA LEU A 521 1.05 4.16 -24.30
C LEU A 521 2.19 4.00 -25.30
N LYS A 522 2.81 2.83 -25.35
CA LYS A 522 3.91 2.51 -26.26
C LYS A 522 3.44 1.96 -27.60
N TRP A 523 2.16 1.51 -27.65
CA TRP A 523 1.59 0.89 -28.84
C TRP A 523 2.34 -0.36 -29.24
N ASP A 524 2.60 -1.22 -28.26
CA ASP A 524 3.25 -2.52 -28.44
C ASP A 524 2.43 -3.64 -27.81
N ILE A 525 2.81 -4.86 -28.10
CA ILE A 525 2.32 -6.07 -27.45
C ILE A 525 3.53 -6.80 -26.92
N ARG A 526 3.47 -7.21 -25.68
CA ARG A 526 4.56 -7.89 -25.00
C ARG A 526 4.06 -9.10 -24.23
N TRP A 527 4.95 -10.04 -23.97
CA TRP A 527 4.66 -11.13 -23.06
C TRP A 527 5.75 -11.28 -22.01
N PHE A 528 5.38 -11.85 -20.88
CA PHE A 528 6.22 -12.08 -19.72
C PHE A 528 6.34 -13.57 -19.51
N GLU A 529 7.57 -14.10 -19.68
CA GLU A 529 7.92 -15.50 -19.49
C GLU A 529 7.85 -15.85 -18.00
N ASN A 530 6.99 -16.81 -17.68
CA ASN A 530 6.83 -17.30 -16.31
C ASN A 530 8.07 -18.09 -15.88
N PRO A 531 8.79 -17.66 -14.82
CA PRO A 531 10.03 -18.34 -14.41
C PRO A 531 9.79 -19.64 -13.63
N GLY A 532 8.54 -20.11 -13.53
CA GLY A 532 8.12 -21.26 -12.74
C GLY A 532 8.05 -21.00 -11.22
N PRO A 533 7.46 -21.93 -10.45
CA PRO A 533 7.05 -21.73 -9.05
C PRO A 533 8.18 -21.34 -8.12
N THR A 534 9.38 -21.86 -8.33
CA THR A 534 10.53 -21.54 -7.47
C THR A 534 11.06 -20.12 -7.61
N LYS A 535 10.74 -19.44 -8.71
CA LYS A 535 11.17 -18.07 -9.04
C LYS A 535 10.01 -17.11 -9.30
N ILE A 536 8.79 -17.54 -9.08
CA ILE A 536 7.55 -16.84 -9.42
C ILE A 536 7.47 -15.40 -8.87
N THR A 537 8.13 -15.13 -7.74
CA THR A 537 8.17 -13.79 -7.12
C THR A 537 9.30 -12.89 -7.64
N GLN A 538 10.14 -13.42 -8.53
CA GLN A 538 11.16 -12.60 -9.20
C GLN A 538 10.50 -11.82 -10.36
N GLN A 539 11.18 -10.78 -10.85
CA GLN A 539 10.71 -10.10 -12.05
C GLN A 539 10.79 -11.06 -13.25
N TRP A 540 9.67 -11.17 -13.98
CA TRP A 540 9.57 -12.06 -15.13
C TRP A 540 10.32 -11.47 -16.32
N LYS A 541 10.79 -12.32 -17.19
CA LYS A 541 11.52 -11.92 -18.38
C LYS A 541 10.56 -11.40 -19.44
N LEU A 542 10.81 -10.19 -19.93
CA LEU A 542 9.99 -9.53 -20.93
C LEU A 542 10.44 -9.90 -22.34
N HIS A 543 9.47 -10.26 -23.19
CA HIS A 543 9.59 -10.46 -24.63
C HIS A 543 8.58 -9.57 -25.36
N ARG A 544 8.73 -9.47 -26.69
CA ARG A 544 7.84 -8.65 -27.51
C ARG A 544 7.20 -9.47 -28.61
N VAL A 545 5.89 -9.36 -28.70
CA VAL A 545 5.09 -9.82 -29.84
C VAL A 545 5.13 -8.75 -30.93
N ALA A 546 4.93 -7.49 -30.57
CA ALA A 546 5.03 -6.34 -31.48
C ALA A 546 5.92 -5.27 -30.90
N GLN A 547 6.67 -4.56 -31.76
CA GLN A 547 7.59 -3.52 -31.34
C GLN A 547 6.87 -2.22 -30.97
N PRO A 548 7.49 -1.31 -30.16
CA PRO A 548 6.92 -0.01 -29.86
C PRO A 548 6.50 0.76 -31.13
N LYS A 549 5.28 1.28 -31.12
CA LYS A 549 4.59 1.99 -32.20
C LYS A 549 4.13 1.12 -33.38
N GLU A 550 4.30 -0.16 -33.30
CA GLU A 550 3.89 -1.08 -34.36
C GLU A 550 2.38 -1.31 -34.40
N VAL A 551 1.71 -1.28 -33.24
CA VAL A 551 0.26 -1.49 -33.11
C VAL A 551 -0.38 -0.23 -32.49
N PRO A 552 -0.56 0.86 -33.26
CA PRO A 552 -1.11 2.11 -32.74
C PRO A 552 -2.46 1.90 -32.08
N GLY A 553 -2.57 2.28 -30.77
CA GLY A 553 -3.79 2.10 -30.01
C GLY A 553 -4.10 0.65 -29.65
N SER A 554 -3.08 -0.22 -29.49
CA SER A 554 -3.26 -1.58 -28.97
C SER A 554 -4.14 -1.59 -27.72
N TYR A 555 -5.11 -2.51 -27.64
CA TYR A 555 -6.15 -2.41 -26.64
C TYR A 555 -6.53 -3.74 -25.96
N ASP A 556 -6.76 -4.81 -26.74
CA ASP A 556 -7.15 -6.12 -26.24
C ASP A 556 -6.41 -7.23 -26.97
N VAL A 557 -6.21 -8.38 -26.30
CA VAL A 557 -5.52 -9.56 -26.84
C VAL A 557 -6.23 -10.85 -26.45
N ALA A 558 -6.14 -11.85 -27.33
CA ALA A 558 -6.58 -13.22 -27.11
C ALA A 558 -5.56 -14.21 -27.67
N LEU A 559 -5.52 -15.43 -27.14
CA LEU A 559 -4.55 -16.47 -27.48
C LEU A 559 -5.26 -17.71 -28.03
N SER A 560 -4.76 -18.25 -29.12
CA SER A 560 -5.12 -19.55 -29.67
C SER A 560 -4.08 -19.96 -30.70
N ASP A 561 -4.05 -21.26 -31.05
CA ASP A 561 -3.38 -21.78 -32.23
C ASP A 561 -4.25 -21.43 -33.46
N LEU A 562 -3.98 -20.25 -34.09
CA LEU A 562 -4.82 -19.69 -35.16
C LEU A 562 -4.53 -20.30 -36.54
N ASP A 563 -3.33 -20.83 -36.73
CA ASP A 563 -2.98 -21.45 -38.02
C ASP A 563 -2.92 -22.98 -37.98
N GLY A 564 -3.08 -23.59 -36.84
CA GLY A 564 -3.18 -25.05 -36.65
C GLY A 564 -1.81 -25.73 -36.60
N ASP A 565 -0.72 -25.04 -36.25
CA ASP A 565 0.63 -25.61 -36.16
C ASP A 565 1.00 -26.12 -34.76
N GLY A 566 0.14 -25.88 -33.79
CA GLY A 566 0.19 -26.43 -32.45
C GLY A 566 0.85 -25.52 -31.41
N ASP A 567 1.21 -24.27 -31.72
CA ASP A 567 1.63 -23.29 -30.76
C ASP A 567 0.61 -22.13 -30.60
N LEU A 568 0.81 -21.25 -29.60
CA LEU A 568 -0.13 -20.17 -29.34
C LEU A 568 0.25 -18.91 -30.10
N ASP A 569 -0.69 -18.40 -30.86
CA ASP A 569 -0.68 -17.13 -31.54
C ASP A 569 -1.40 -16.03 -30.72
N VAL A 570 -1.21 -14.78 -31.10
CA VAL A 570 -1.82 -13.61 -30.46
C VAL A 570 -2.76 -12.90 -31.44
N ALA A 571 -4.06 -12.89 -31.17
CA ALA A 571 -4.99 -11.96 -31.81
C ALA A 571 -5.04 -10.64 -31.02
N ALA A 572 -5.15 -9.49 -31.73
CA ALA A 572 -5.14 -8.18 -31.11
C ALA A 572 -6.13 -7.19 -31.71
N SER A 573 -6.72 -6.35 -30.87
CA SER A 573 -7.50 -5.19 -31.27
C SER A 573 -6.75 -3.88 -31.10
N SER A 574 -7.07 -2.86 -31.91
CA SER A 574 -6.48 -1.54 -31.88
C SER A 574 -7.52 -0.45 -31.99
N TRP A 575 -7.75 0.28 -30.91
CA TRP A 575 -8.74 1.33 -30.87
C TRP A 575 -8.22 2.66 -31.45
N ARG A 576 -9.05 3.63 -31.62
CA ARG A 576 -8.86 5.07 -31.91
C ARG A 576 -7.80 5.44 -32.97
N PHE A 577 -6.54 4.96 -32.81
CA PHE A 577 -5.43 5.28 -33.72
C PHE A 577 -5.17 4.15 -34.74
N GLY A 578 -5.43 2.90 -34.35
CA GLY A 578 -5.24 1.72 -35.21
C GLY A 578 -6.50 1.39 -36.00
N ASN A 579 -7.68 1.35 -35.34
CA ASN A 579 -8.96 1.03 -35.93
C ASN A 579 -8.93 -0.29 -36.73
N ARG A 580 -8.44 -1.37 -36.11
CA ARG A 580 -8.14 -2.62 -36.79
C ARG A 580 -8.13 -3.81 -35.87
N PHE A 581 -8.22 -5.00 -36.45
CA PHE A 581 -7.88 -6.29 -35.90
C PHE A 581 -6.69 -6.87 -36.65
N ASP A 582 -5.72 -7.42 -35.91
CA ASP A 582 -4.56 -8.12 -36.41
C ASP A 582 -4.38 -9.42 -35.63
N TRP A 583 -3.59 -10.35 -36.17
CA TRP A 583 -3.04 -11.43 -35.40
C TRP A 583 -1.54 -11.59 -35.68
N PHE A 584 -0.83 -12.19 -34.73
CA PHE A 584 0.60 -12.39 -34.77
C PHE A 584 0.88 -13.86 -34.62
N GLU A 585 1.43 -14.45 -35.68
CA GLU A 585 1.88 -15.83 -35.76
C GLU A 585 3.16 -15.99 -34.96
N ASN A 586 3.18 -16.96 -34.03
CA ASN A 586 4.35 -17.40 -33.31
C ASN A 586 5.20 -18.26 -34.22
N VAL A 587 6.26 -17.68 -34.82
CA VAL A 587 6.98 -18.32 -35.91
C VAL A 587 7.99 -19.36 -35.41
N GLY A 588 7.88 -20.55 -35.84
CA GLY A 588 8.75 -21.66 -35.51
C GLY A 588 8.05 -23.00 -35.80
N GLN A 589 8.62 -24.10 -35.37
CA GLN A 589 7.92 -25.40 -35.42
C GLN A 589 8.48 -26.30 -34.29
N PRO A 590 7.92 -26.25 -33.12
CA PRO A 590 6.95 -25.26 -32.64
C PRO A 590 7.57 -23.89 -32.38
N GLY A 591 6.74 -22.82 -32.42
CA GLY A 591 7.14 -21.49 -32.03
C GLY A 591 7.49 -21.40 -30.54
N ASP A 592 8.49 -20.58 -30.22
CA ASP A 592 8.97 -20.40 -28.84
C ASP A 592 8.71 -18.99 -28.28
N GLY A 593 7.83 -18.21 -28.95
CA GLY A 593 7.46 -16.86 -28.55
C GLY A 593 8.53 -15.77 -28.80
N ARG A 594 9.57 -16.08 -29.58
CA ARG A 594 10.66 -15.12 -29.85
C ARG A 594 10.51 -14.40 -31.18
N ASP A 595 10.00 -15.06 -32.17
CA ASP A 595 9.82 -14.53 -33.52
C ASP A 595 8.33 -14.51 -33.86
N TRP A 596 7.85 -13.39 -34.39
CA TRP A 596 6.44 -13.14 -34.67
C TRP A 596 6.24 -12.56 -36.05
N THR A 597 5.22 -13.03 -36.74
CA THR A 597 4.79 -12.48 -38.03
C THR A 597 3.40 -11.89 -37.92
N ARG A 598 3.25 -10.60 -38.22
CA ARG A 598 1.96 -9.90 -38.18
C ARG A 598 1.13 -10.20 -39.43
N HIS A 599 -0.13 -10.51 -39.24
CA HIS A 599 -1.16 -10.72 -40.26
C HIS A 599 -2.33 -9.77 -40.03
N GLU A 600 -2.88 -9.23 -41.11
CA GLU A 600 -4.03 -8.34 -41.08
C GLU A 600 -5.34 -9.12 -41.12
N VAL A 601 -6.28 -8.81 -40.20
CA VAL A 601 -7.65 -9.33 -40.20
C VAL A 601 -8.63 -8.33 -40.81
N ASP A 602 -8.70 -7.10 -40.20
CA ASP A 602 -9.54 -5.99 -40.69
C ASP A 602 -8.89 -4.65 -40.32
N LYS A 603 -8.62 -3.80 -41.28
CA LYS A 603 -7.91 -2.52 -41.11
C LYS A 603 -8.79 -1.28 -41.16
N MET A 604 -10.11 -1.46 -41.32
CA MET A 604 -11.04 -0.34 -41.58
C MET A 604 -12.27 -0.39 -40.69
N ILE A 605 -12.11 -0.70 -39.41
CA ILE A 605 -13.20 -0.80 -38.43
C ILE A 605 -12.98 0.11 -37.23
N ALA A 606 -13.79 1.17 -37.09
CA ALA A 606 -13.54 2.28 -36.17
C ALA A 606 -13.74 1.94 -34.69
N GLU A 607 -12.69 2.21 -33.89
CA GLU A 607 -12.63 2.00 -32.44
C GLU A 607 -12.95 0.57 -31.99
N THR A 608 -12.09 -0.37 -32.39
CA THR A 608 -12.21 -1.75 -31.91
C THR A 608 -12.03 -1.86 -30.40
N ARG A 609 -12.73 -2.82 -29.79
CA ARG A 609 -12.72 -3.11 -28.37
C ARG A 609 -12.35 -4.57 -28.15
N THR A 610 -13.31 -5.44 -27.92
CA THR A 610 -13.09 -6.88 -27.73
C THR A 610 -12.36 -7.50 -28.92
N ILE A 611 -11.43 -8.38 -28.63
CA ILE A 611 -11.02 -9.50 -29.45
C ILE A 611 -11.14 -10.77 -28.61
N ALA A 612 -11.90 -11.77 -29.08
CA ALA A 612 -12.05 -13.06 -28.41
C ALA A 612 -12.07 -14.17 -29.48
N ILE A 613 -11.90 -15.41 -29.05
CA ILE A 613 -11.73 -16.54 -29.97
C ILE A 613 -12.73 -17.64 -29.62
N ALA A 614 -13.42 -18.18 -30.65
CA ALA A 614 -14.29 -19.34 -30.56
C ALA A 614 -14.51 -19.95 -31.95
N ASP A 615 -15.00 -21.14 -32.01
CA ASP A 615 -15.46 -21.79 -33.26
C ASP A 615 -16.97 -21.53 -33.44
N PHE A 616 -17.34 -20.46 -34.14
CA PHE A 616 -18.73 -20.04 -34.31
C PHE A 616 -19.52 -20.85 -35.37
N ASN A 617 -18.82 -21.49 -36.29
CA ASN A 617 -19.42 -22.25 -37.37
C ASN A 617 -19.25 -23.75 -37.20
N ARG A 618 -18.57 -24.20 -36.15
CA ARG A 618 -18.29 -25.61 -35.81
C ARG A 618 -17.49 -26.34 -36.91
N ASP A 619 -16.54 -25.63 -37.54
CA ASP A 619 -15.66 -26.25 -38.55
C ASP A 619 -14.35 -26.80 -37.96
N GLY A 620 -14.16 -26.65 -36.66
CA GLY A 620 -13.01 -27.11 -35.88
C GLY A 620 -11.82 -26.17 -35.94
N LYS A 621 -12.00 -24.93 -36.43
CA LYS A 621 -10.96 -23.89 -36.43
C LYS A 621 -11.35 -22.71 -35.54
N PRO A 622 -10.37 -22.05 -34.95
CA PRO A 622 -10.63 -20.85 -34.16
C PRO A 622 -11.02 -19.68 -35.07
N ASP A 623 -12.18 -19.07 -34.79
CA ASP A 623 -12.66 -17.83 -35.38
C ASP A 623 -12.45 -16.66 -34.42
N LEU A 624 -12.53 -15.41 -34.89
CA LEU A 624 -12.36 -14.22 -34.09
C LEU A 624 -13.67 -13.47 -33.87
N LEU A 625 -14.03 -13.19 -32.59
CA LEU A 625 -15.08 -12.24 -32.26
C LEU A 625 -14.46 -10.83 -32.14
N GLY A 626 -15.10 -9.83 -32.71
CA GLY A 626 -14.72 -8.43 -32.57
C GLY A 626 -15.88 -7.51 -32.26
N SER A 627 -15.66 -6.49 -31.44
CA SER A 627 -16.56 -5.37 -31.26
C SER A 627 -15.90 -4.05 -31.66
N ALA A 628 -16.69 -3.11 -32.19
CA ALA A 628 -16.20 -1.84 -32.65
C ALA A 628 -17.15 -0.73 -32.25
N ARG A 629 -16.75 0.05 -31.24
CA ARG A 629 -17.61 1.00 -30.54
C ARG A 629 -18.13 2.14 -31.42
N VAL A 630 -17.28 2.78 -32.21
CA VAL A 630 -17.67 3.91 -33.08
C VAL A 630 -18.29 3.40 -34.38
N ALA A 631 -17.87 2.26 -34.88
CA ALA A 631 -18.53 1.59 -36.00
C ALA A 631 -19.91 1.03 -35.66
N ASN A 632 -20.26 0.92 -34.36
CA ASN A 632 -21.49 0.28 -33.86
C ASN A 632 -21.67 -1.12 -34.41
N GLN A 633 -20.61 -1.93 -34.43
CA GLN A 633 -20.63 -3.27 -34.95
C GLN A 633 -20.15 -4.29 -33.92
N VAL A 634 -20.88 -5.41 -33.84
CA VAL A 634 -20.42 -6.68 -33.30
C VAL A 634 -20.22 -7.58 -34.50
N VAL A 635 -19.04 -8.15 -34.66
CA VAL A 635 -18.63 -8.90 -35.84
C VAL A 635 -17.91 -10.19 -35.47
N TRP A 636 -17.91 -11.15 -36.33
CA TRP A 636 -16.99 -12.27 -36.25
C TRP A 636 -16.29 -12.50 -37.59
N TYR A 637 -15.13 -13.13 -37.53
CA TYR A 637 -14.30 -13.40 -38.69
C TYR A 637 -14.03 -14.89 -38.73
N GLU A 638 -14.55 -15.56 -39.77
CA GLU A 638 -14.34 -16.96 -40.07
C GLU A 638 -12.90 -17.16 -40.53
N SER A 639 -12.17 -18.08 -39.89
CA SER A 639 -10.87 -18.52 -40.35
C SER A 639 -10.95 -19.29 -41.65
N ALA A 640 -10.48 -18.69 -42.74
CA ALA A 640 -10.47 -19.25 -44.05
C ALA A 640 -9.04 -19.46 -44.58
N GLY A 641 -8.88 -20.32 -45.60
CA GLY A 641 -7.57 -20.56 -46.19
C GLY A 641 -6.84 -21.78 -45.62
N LYS A 642 -5.63 -22.02 -46.14
CA LYS A 642 -4.74 -23.11 -45.72
C LYS A 642 -3.29 -22.61 -45.77
N PRO A 643 -2.52 -22.55 -44.66
CA PRO A 643 -3.02 -22.88 -43.29
C PRO A 643 -4.16 -21.98 -42.84
N ALA A 644 -4.82 -22.33 -41.76
CA ALA A 644 -5.85 -21.51 -41.11
C ALA A 644 -5.29 -20.12 -40.77
N GLY A 645 -6.17 -19.12 -40.55
CA GLY A 645 -5.71 -17.73 -40.18
C GLY A 645 -5.11 -16.89 -41.32
N ARG A 646 -4.91 -17.45 -42.51
CA ARG A 646 -4.32 -16.73 -43.68
C ARG A 646 -5.29 -15.85 -44.45
N SER A 647 -6.59 -16.02 -44.26
CA SER A 647 -7.64 -15.14 -44.76
C SER A 647 -8.87 -15.23 -43.88
N TRP A 648 -9.61 -14.14 -43.82
CA TRP A 648 -10.75 -14.00 -42.92
C TRP A 648 -12.00 -13.55 -43.69
N ASN A 649 -13.11 -14.23 -43.47
CA ASN A 649 -14.41 -13.81 -43.98
C ASN A 649 -15.16 -13.07 -42.87
N LYS A 650 -15.52 -11.83 -43.10
CA LYS A 650 -16.21 -10.99 -42.12
C LYS A 650 -17.71 -11.22 -42.13
N TYR A 651 -18.31 -11.51 -41.00
CA TYR A 651 -19.76 -11.55 -40.76
C TYR A 651 -20.18 -10.53 -39.72
N ILE A 652 -21.35 -9.94 -39.88
CA ILE A 652 -21.88 -8.94 -38.96
C ILE A 652 -22.94 -9.61 -38.08
N ILE A 653 -22.71 -9.66 -36.78
CA ILE A 653 -23.68 -10.09 -35.75
C ILE A 653 -24.72 -8.98 -35.53
N ASP A 654 -24.26 -7.77 -35.27
CA ASP A 654 -25.12 -6.59 -35.06
C ASP A 654 -24.43 -5.31 -35.58
N ALA A 655 -25.23 -4.49 -36.29
CA ALA A 655 -24.83 -3.17 -36.75
C ALA A 655 -25.84 -2.07 -36.35
N LYS A 656 -26.76 -2.35 -35.41
CA LYS A 656 -27.88 -1.50 -35.02
C LYS A 656 -27.73 -0.96 -33.59
N THR A 657 -27.07 -1.73 -32.71
CA THR A 657 -26.89 -1.36 -31.31
C THR A 657 -25.69 -0.43 -31.15
N VAL A 658 -25.89 0.69 -30.45
CA VAL A 658 -24.89 1.76 -30.32
C VAL A 658 -23.87 1.42 -29.23
N GLY A 659 -22.59 1.55 -29.58
CA GLY A 659 -21.48 1.50 -28.61
C GLY A 659 -21.22 0.13 -27.99
N PRO A 660 -21.04 -0.96 -28.77
CA PRO A 660 -20.61 -2.22 -28.22
C PRO A 660 -19.23 -2.09 -27.56
N GLN A 661 -19.07 -2.64 -26.39
CA GLN A 661 -17.85 -2.60 -25.59
C GLN A 661 -17.23 -4.01 -25.52
N HIS A 662 -17.19 -4.62 -24.34
CA HIS A 662 -16.64 -5.94 -24.17
C HIS A 662 -17.73 -7.01 -23.98
N GLY A 663 -17.48 -8.14 -24.60
CA GLY A 663 -18.31 -9.34 -24.53
C GLY A 663 -17.50 -10.59 -24.87
N HIS A 664 -18.09 -11.72 -24.60
CA HIS A 664 -17.41 -13.01 -24.69
C HIS A 664 -18.30 -14.05 -25.42
N PRO A 665 -17.67 -14.99 -26.14
CA PRO A 665 -18.36 -16.17 -26.64
C PRO A 665 -18.76 -17.08 -25.49
N VAL A 666 -19.92 -17.71 -25.60
CA VAL A 666 -20.47 -18.61 -24.59
C VAL A 666 -21.64 -19.40 -25.21
N ASP A 667 -21.81 -20.67 -24.92
CA ASP A 667 -23.00 -21.45 -25.20
C ASP A 667 -24.07 -21.18 -24.13
N LEU A 668 -24.86 -20.11 -24.32
CA LEU A 668 -25.73 -19.57 -23.26
C LEU A 668 -27.03 -20.35 -23.11
N ASP A 669 -27.57 -20.86 -24.21
CA ASP A 669 -28.81 -21.67 -24.22
C ASP A 669 -28.57 -23.18 -24.27
N ARG A 670 -27.27 -23.59 -24.23
CA ARG A 670 -26.79 -24.97 -24.14
C ARG A 670 -27.25 -25.86 -25.30
N ASP A 671 -27.34 -25.30 -26.48
CA ASP A 671 -27.64 -26.03 -27.69
C ASP A 671 -26.38 -26.59 -28.40
N GLY A 672 -25.19 -26.26 -27.87
CA GLY A 672 -23.88 -26.77 -28.25
C GLY A 672 -23.16 -25.90 -29.27
N ASP A 673 -23.64 -24.72 -29.62
CA ASP A 673 -22.91 -23.75 -30.42
C ASP A 673 -22.54 -22.50 -29.61
N GLN A 674 -21.74 -21.62 -30.20
CA GLN A 674 -21.23 -20.45 -29.50
C GLN A 674 -22.11 -19.24 -29.77
N ASP A 675 -22.74 -18.76 -28.74
CA ASP A 675 -23.41 -17.45 -28.63
C ASP A 675 -22.45 -16.35 -28.26
N VAL A 676 -22.94 -15.11 -28.10
CA VAL A 676 -22.16 -13.96 -27.65
C VAL A 676 -22.92 -13.15 -26.61
N VAL A 677 -22.40 -13.01 -25.42
CA VAL A 677 -22.87 -12.03 -24.44
C VAL A 677 -22.10 -10.70 -24.61
N MET A 678 -22.77 -9.53 -24.51
CA MET A 678 -22.18 -8.23 -24.85
C MET A 678 -22.72 -7.11 -23.96
N ALA A 679 -21.81 -6.21 -23.50
CA ALA A 679 -22.17 -4.95 -22.86
C ALA A 679 -22.10 -3.77 -23.85
N PHE A 680 -23.00 -2.79 -23.68
CA PHE A 680 -23.10 -1.62 -24.54
C PHE A 680 -23.04 -0.33 -23.73
N GLY A 681 -22.09 0.55 -24.09
CA GLY A 681 -21.92 1.85 -23.45
C GLY A 681 -21.51 2.94 -24.43
N ALA A 682 -22.36 3.95 -24.66
CA ALA A 682 -22.00 5.10 -25.50
C ALA A 682 -21.05 6.04 -24.75
N ALA A 683 -20.03 6.56 -25.43
CA ALA A 683 -19.21 7.64 -24.89
C ALA A 683 -19.90 8.99 -25.14
N GLN A 684 -20.15 9.71 -24.08
CA GLN A 684 -20.27 11.16 -23.92
C GLN A 684 -21.47 11.93 -24.53
N ALA A 685 -22.04 11.59 -25.66
CA ALA A 685 -23.02 12.50 -26.27
C ALA A 685 -24.46 11.98 -26.39
N ASP A 686 -24.66 10.68 -26.48
CA ASP A 686 -25.98 10.10 -26.77
C ASP A 686 -26.49 9.20 -25.64
N ASN A 687 -26.54 9.75 -24.42
CA ASN A 687 -27.04 9.01 -23.25
C ASN A 687 -28.51 8.61 -23.33
N ASP A 688 -29.23 9.07 -24.34
CA ASP A 688 -30.68 8.85 -24.54
C ASP A 688 -31.02 8.02 -25.78
N SER A 689 -30.05 7.45 -26.48
CA SER A 689 -30.36 6.54 -27.59
C SER A 689 -31.05 5.29 -27.06
N PRO A 690 -32.23 4.93 -27.56
CA PRO A 690 -32.99 3.77 -27.07
C PRO A 690 -32.25 2.45 -27.28
N ASN A 691 -31.23 2.42 -28.14
CA ASN A 691 -30.44 1.22 -28.48
C ASN A 691 -29.02 1.26 -27.93
N SER A 692 -28.77 2.07 -26.89
CA SER A 692 -27.50 2.10 -26.18
C SER A 692 -27.67 1.75 -24.70
N HIS A 693 -26.54 1.56 -23.96
CA HIS A 693 -26.58 1.31 -22.52
C HIS A 693 -27.36 0.06 -22.12
N GLN A 694 -27.10 -1.03 -22.80
CA GLN A 694 -27.76 -2.32 -22.62
C GLN A 694 -26.77 -3.40 -22.19
N VAL A 695 -27.31 -4.52 -21.71
CA VAL A 695 -26.65 -5.83 -21.73
C VAL A 695 -27.51 -6.74 -22.56
N ALA A 696 -26.91 -7.46 -23.49
CA ALA A 696 -27.64 -8.32 -24.43
C ALA A 696 -26.82 -9.58 -24.72
N TRP A 697 -27.48 -10.59 -25.24
CA TRP A 697 -26.80 -11.71 -25.84
C TRP A 697 -27.32 -11.97 -27.27
N TYR A 698 -26.49 -12.62 -28.08
CA TYR A 698 -26.80 -12.95 -29.47
C TYR A 698 -26.79 -14.44 -29.60
N GLU A 699 -27.95 -15.01 -29.87
CA GLU A 699 -28.15 -16.41 -30.14
C GLU A 699 -27.66 -16.71 -31.55
N ASN A 700 -26.74 -17.68 -31.69
CA ASN A 700 -26.26 -18.23 -32.93
C ASN A 700 -27.28 -19.27 -33.45
N ARG A 701 -28.06 -18.89 -34.42
CA ARG A 701 -29.24 -19.68 -34.83
C ARG A 701 -28.95 -20.81 -35.79
N GLY A 702 -29.61 -21.88 -35.52
CA GLY A 702 -29.51 -23.11 -36.32
C GLY A 702 -29.43 -24.33 -35.40
N THR A 703 -29.33 -25.52 -35.95
CA THR A 703 -29.11 -26.72 -35.14
C THR A 703 -28.22 -27.69 -35.97
N PRO A 704 -26.90 -27.56 -35.82
CA PRO A 704 -26.14 -26.52 -35.09
C PRO A 704 -26.15 -25.16 -35.78
N GLY A 705 -26.02 -24.10 -35.03
CA GLY A 705 -25.71 -22.73 -35.51
C GLY A 705 -24.40 -22.69 -36.28
N ARG A 706 -24.32 -21.81 -37.30
CA ARG A 706 -23.14 -21.67 -38.15
C ARG A 706 -22.60 -20.24 -38.22
N GLY A 707 -22.97 -19.41 -37.24
CA GLY A 707 -22.52 -18.00 -37.17
C GLY A 707 -23.14 -17.10 -38.27
N ILE A 708 -24.12 -17.58 -39.05
CA ILE A 708 -24.71 -16.84 -40.17
C ILE A 708 -25.98 -16.10 -39.76
N GLU A 709 -26.83 -16.73 -38.98
CA GLU A 709 -28.09 -16.17 -38.50
C GLU A 709 -28.01 -15.90 -36.99
N TRP A 710 -28.20 -14.65 -36.60
CA TRP A 710 -28.12 -14.21 -35.20
C TRP A 710 -29.41 -13.56 -34.74
N THR A 711 -29.87 -13.89 -33.55
CA THR A 711 -30.98 -13.21 -32.89
C THR A 711 -30.53 -12.51 -31.64
N LYS A 712 -30.77 -11.21 -31.53
CA LYS A 712 -30.48 -10.45 -30.34
C LYS A 712 -31.57 -10.61 -29.31
N HIS A 713 -31.19 -10.92 -28.08
CA HIS A 713 -32.02 -10.94 -26.88
C HIS A 713 -31.49 -9.93 -25.89
N THR A 714 -32.39 -9.16 -25.26
CA THR A 714 -32.01 -8.11 -24.32
C THR A 714 -32.07 -8.64 -22.89
N ILE A 715 -30.94 -8.74 -22.22
CA ILE A 715 -30.85 -9.08 -20.80
C ILE A 715 -31.25 -7.88 -19.94
N ALA A 716 -30.72 -6.69 -20.24
CA ALA A 716 -31.09 -5.44 -19.57
C ALA A 716 -31.25 -4.31 -20.59
N ALA A 717 -32.47 -3.83 -20.76
CA ALA A 717 -32.79 -2.74 -21.68
C ALA A 717 -32.15 -1.39 -21.26
N ARG A 718 -31.74 -1.25 -19.99
CA ARG A 718 -31.05 -0.06 -19.46
C ARG A 718 -29.98 -0.44 -18.44
N PHE A 719 -28.72 -0.43 -18.89
CA PHE A 719 -27.55 -0.60 -18.05
C PHE A 719 -26.51 0.49 -18.38
N PRO A 720 -26.52 1.64 -17.66
CA PRO A 720 -25.76 2.82 -18.03
C PRO A 720 -24.27 2.57 -18.19
N GLN A 721 -23.72 2.92 -19.37
CA GLN A 721 -22.30 2.79 -19.69
C GLN A 721 -21.74 1.38 -19.45
N GLY A 722 -22.45 0.35 -19.91
CA GLY A 722 -21.97 -1.02 -19.86
C GLY A 722 -20.58 -1.14 -20.47
N VAL A 723 -19.66 -1.80 -19.80
CA VAL A 723 -18.28 -2.00 -20.26
C VAL A 723 -18.00 -3.46 -20.56
N GLU A 724 -18.28 -4.35 -19.65
CA GLU A 724 -18.02 -5.77 -19.82
C GLU A 724 -19.18 -6.61 -19.35
N ALA A 725 -19.42 -7.73 -20.04
CA ALA A 725 -20.37 -8.75 -19.65
C ALA A 725 -19.74 -10.13 -19.81
N VAL A 726 -19.84 -10.96 -18.79
CA VAL A 726 -19.35 -12.35 -18.73
C VAL A 726 -20.47 -13.26 -18.23
N ALA A 727 -20.42 -14.55 -18.61
CA ALA A 727 -21.43 -15.53 -18.20
C ALA A 727 -20.85 -16.66 -17.35
N GLY A 728 -21.64 -17.20 -16.41
CA GLY A 728 -21.30 -18.33 -15.57
C GLY A 728 -22.45 -18.68 -14.61
N ASP A 729 -22.57 -19.93 -14.22
CA ASP A 729 -23.56 -20.40 -13.25
C ASP A 729 -23.20 -19.90 -11.84
N LEU A 730 -23.83 -18.81 -11.41
CA LEU A 730 -23.53 -18.16 -10.12
C LEU A 730 -24.33 -18.72 -8.95
N ASP A 731 -25.57 -19.13 -9.21
CA ASP A 731 -26.45 -19.60 -8.14
C ASP A 731 -26.49 -21.12 -8.01
N GLY A 732 -25.83 -21.83 -8.94
CA GLY A 732 -25.66 -23.27 -8.90
C GLY A 732 -26.92 -24.02 -9.35
N ASP A 733 -27.84 -23.36 -10.09
CA ASP A 733 -29.07 -23.99 -10.59
C ASP A 733 -28.86 -24.74 -11.91
N GLY A 734 -27.69 -24.54 -12.49
CA GLY A 734 -27.27 -25.19 -13.72
C GLY A 734 -27.40 -24.30 -14.94
N ASP A 735 -28.06 -23.15 -14.91
CA ASP A 735 -28.18 -22.22 -16.02
C ASP A 735 -27.10 -21.14 -15.93
N LEU A 736 -26.69 -20.56 -17.07
CA LEU A 736 -25.65 -19.54 -17.08
C LEU A 736 -26.23 -18.17 -16.83
N ASP A 737 -25.83 -17.55 -15.73
CA ASP A 737 -26.10 -16.15 -15.39
C ASP A 737 -25.13 -15.19 -16.11
N VAL A 738 -25.42 -13.89 -16.06
CA VAL A 738 -24.57 -12.86 -16.64
C VAL A 738 -24.17 -11.84 -15.58
N VAL A 739 -22.87 -11.51 -15.50
CA VAL A 739 -22.37 -10.42 -14.68
C VAL A 739 -21.90 -9.29 -15.59
N ALA A 740 -22.31 -8.04 -15.27
CA ALA A 740 -21.87 -6.89 -16.04
C ALA A 740 -21.39 -5.73 -15.19
N THR A 741 -20.43 -4.96 -15.73
CA THR A 741 -19.86 -3.73 -15.17
C THR A 741 -20.29 -2.49 -15.95
N GLY A 742 -20.38 -1.35 -15.27
CA GLY A 742 -20.76 -0.07 -15.88
C GLY A 742 -19.81 1.07 -15.49
N TRP A 743 -19.32 1.79 -16.50
CA TRP A 743 -18.34 2.86 -16.42
C TRP A 743 -18.98 4.25 -16.30
N THR A 744 -19.30 4.69 -15.12
CA THR A 744 -19.77 6.05 -14.85
C THR A 744 -19.20 6.55 -13.52
N PRO A 745 -19.26 7.87 -13.20
CA PRO A 745 -19.01 8.35 -11.84
C PRO A 745 -19.89 7.66 -10.79
N HIS A 746 -21.03 7.11 -11.22
CA HIS A 746 -21.94 6.27 -10.41
C HIS A 746 -22.00 4.83 -10.92
N GLY A 747 -20.86 4.29 -11.37
CA GLY A 747 -20.74 2.96 -11.93
C GLY A 747 -21.26 1.86 -11.00
N ARG A 748 -21.47 0.69 -11.55
CA ARG A 748 -22.04 -0.44 -10.82
C ARG A 748 -21.45 -1.77 -11.29
N ILE A 749 -21.61 -2.78 -10.49
CA ILE A 749 -21.55 -4.17 -10.88
C ILE A 749 -22.85 -4.85 -10.47
N ALA A 750 -23.43 -5.63 -11.36
CA ALA A 750 -24.66 -6.38 -11.14
C ALA A 750 -24.57 -7.73 -11.81
N TRP A 751 -25.32 -8.71 -11.31
CA TRP A 751 -25.55 -9.94 -12.00
C TRP A 751 -27.03 -10.07 -12.40
N PHE A 752 -27.27 -10.86 -13.41
CA PHE A 752 -28.57 -11.10 -14.00
C PHE A 752 -28.86 -12.59 -13.93
N GLU A 753 -29.87 -12.94 -13.14
CA GLU A 753 -30.35 -14.30 -12.95
C GLU A 753 -31.05 -14.78 -14.22
N ASN A 754 -30.59 -15.92 -14.76
CA ASN A 754 -31.20 -16.57 -15.91
C ASN A 754 -32.56 -17.18 -15.52
N PRO A 755 -33.65 -16.93 -16.25
CA PRO A 755 -34.95 -17.51 -15.92
C PRO A 755 -35.11 -19.00 -16.26
N GLY A 756 -34.03 -19.72 -16.67
CA GLY A 756 -34.04 -21.08 -17.11
C GLY A 756 -34.15 -21.21 -18.65
N ASP A 757 -34.82 -20.30 -19.30
CA ASP A 757 -34.74 -20.07 -20.76
C ASP A 757 -34.15 -18.69 -20.98
N PRO A 758 -32.93 -18.52 -21.52
CA PRO A 758 -32.27 -17.23 -21.66
C PRO A 758 -33.00 -16.24 -22.57
N ARG A 759 -34.02 -16.68 -23.29
CA ARG A 759 -34.93 -15.83 -24.09
C ARG A 759 -35.99 -15.16 -23.25
N GLY A 760 -36.16 -15.58 -21.98
CA GLY A 760 -37.13 -15.08 -21.03
C GLY A 760 -36.72 -13.72 -20.41
N GLU A 761 -37.41 -13.33 -19.34
CA GLU A 761 -37.16 -12.06 -18.63
C GLU A 761 -36.12 -12.27 -17.52
N TRP A 762 -34.96 -11.61 -17.67
CA TRP A 762 -33.84 -11.66 -16.75
C TRP A 762 -34.06 -10.76 -15.54
N LYS A 763 -33.64 -11.20 -14.37
CA LYS A 763 -33.77 -10.46 -13.13
C LYS A 763 -32.44 -9.89 -12.68
N MET A 764 -32.34 -8.56 -12.63
CA MET A 764 -31.12 -7.88 -12.22
C MET A 764 -30.96 -7.82 -10.70
N HIS A 765 -29.82 -8.24 -10.19
CA HIS A 765 -29.40 -8.14 -8.82
C HIS A 765 -28.15 -7.28 -8.67
N SER A 766 -28.20 -6.26 -7.82
CA SER A 766 -27.08 -5.34 -7.63
C SER A 766 -26.06 -5.90 -6.65
N ILE A 767 -24.80 -6.02 -7.04
CA ILE A 767 -23.68 -6.39 -6.16
C ILE A 767 -23.11 -5.14 -5.51
N LYS A 768 -22.75 -4.13 -6.31
CA LYS A 768 -22.25 -2.84 -5.80
C LYS A 768 -22.76 -1.69 -6.65
N GLN A 769 -23.34 -0.71 -5.99
CA GLN A 769 -23.77 0.57 -6.59
C GLN A 769 -22.78 1.67 -6.25
N ARG A 770 -22.71 2.72 -7.08
CA ARG A 770 -21.81 3.87 -6.91
C ARG A 770 -20.33 3.47 -6.81
N TRP A 771 -19.96 2.51 -7.63
CA TRP A 771 -18.58 2.08 -7.79
C TRP A 771 -18.01 2.70 -9.07
N SER A 772 -17.35 3.84 -8.93
CA SER A 772 -16.94 4.69 -10.06
C SER A 772 -16.04 3.93 -11.01
N ASN A 773 -16.41 3.94 -12.29
CA ASN A 773 -15.64 3.43 -13.41
C ASN A 773 -15.25 1.95 -13.27
N ALA A 774 -16.20 1.10 -12.91
CA ALA A 774 -16.02 -0.34 -12.97
C ALA A 774 -15.76 -0.79 -14.41
N VAL A 775 -14.76 -1.64 -14.62
CA VAL A 775 -14.29 -2.06 -15.95
C VAL A 775 -14.31 -3.58 -16.08
N THR A 776 -13.21 -4.27 -15.89
CA THR A 776 -13.12 -5.71 -16.12
C THR A 776 -13.77 -6.51 -14.99
N VAL A 777 -14.42 -7.61 -15.34
CA VAL A 777 -14.97 -8.61 -14.43
C VAL A 777 -14.56 -10.02 -14.87
N VAL A 778 -14.25 -10.86 -13.89
CA VAL A 778 -13.88 -12.28 -14.07
C VAL A 778 -14.71 -13.12 -13.10
N LEU A 779 -15.12 -14.30 -13.54
CA LEU A 779 -15.75 -15.32 -12.72
C LEU A 779 -14.78 -16.48 -12.52
N ALA A 780 -14.54 -16.86 -11.25
CA ALA A 780 -13.62 -17.93 -10.91
C ALA A 780 -13.93 -18.47 -9.50
N ASP A 781 -13.81 -19.76 -9.27
CA ASP A 781 -13.86 -20.37 -7.93
C ASP A 781 -12.50 -20.23 -7.27
N LEU A 782 -12.31 -19.16 -6.49
CA LEU A 782 -11.02 -18.80 -5.90
C LEU A 782 -10.73 -19.49 -4.55
N ASP A 783 -11.73 -20.03 -3.91
CA ASP A 783 -11.55 -20.73 -2.63
C ASP A 783 -11.92 -22.21 -2.66
N LYS A 784 -12.13 -22.74 -3.89
CA LYS A 784 -12.41 -24.15 -4.17
C LYS A 784 -13.63 -24.69 -3.45
N ASP A 785 -14.65 -23.84 -3.26
CA ASP A 785 -15.88 -24.27 -2.63
C ASP A 785 -16.96 -24.76 -3.63
N GLY A 786 -16.64 -24.78 -4.91
CA GLY A 786 -17.47 -25.24 -6.03
C GLY A 786 -18.44 -24.19 -6.55
N ARG A 787 -18.35 -22.94 -6.10
CA ARG A 787 -19.17 -21.82 -6.57
C ARG A 787 -18.31 -20.77 -7.26
N LEU A 788 -18.83 -20.19 -8.31
CA LEU A 788 -18.14 -19.08 -8.97
C LEU A 788 -18.20 -17.82 -8.12
N ASP A 789 -17.03 -17.24 -7.86
CA ASP A 789 -16.85 -15.93 -7.28
C ASP A 789 -16.76 -14.86 -8.35
N ILE A 790 -16.87 -13.59 -7.94
CA ILE A 790 -16.74 -12.44 -8.83
C ILE A 790 -15.49 -11.65 -8.46
N VAL A 791 -14.62 -11.41 -9.43
CA VAL A 791 -13.49 -10.48 -9.30
C VAL A 791 -13.67 -9.35 -10.30
N ALA A 792 -13.55 -8.11 -9.87
CA ALA A 792 -13.63 -6.99 -10.78
C ALA A 792 -12.71 -5.84 -10.37
N CYS A 793 -12.30 -5.05 -11.35
CA CYS A 793 -11.51 -3.85 -11.13
C CYS A 793 -12.27 -2.57 -11.52
N ALA A 794 -11.86 -1.45 -10.92
CA ALA A 794 -12.39 -0.13 -11.20
C ALA A 794 -11.27 0.89 -11.32
N GLU A 795 -11.34 1.71 -12.37
CA GLU A 795 -10.36 2.78 -12.65
C GLU A 795 -10.84 4.15 -12.13
N ARG A 796 -10.00 5.20 -12.25
CA ARG A 796 -10.26 6.64 -12.14
C ARG A 796 -11.41 7.06 -11.22
N GLY A 797 -11.22 6.91 -9.94
CA GLY A 797 -12.20 7.28 -8.91
C GLY A 797 -12.31 6.27 -7.80
N SER A 798 -12.51 4.98 -8.12
CA SER A 798 -12.43 3.89 -7.13
C SER A 798 -11.01 3.34 -7.02
N ASN A 799 -10.32 3.12 -8.14
CA ASN A 799 -8.92 2.70 -8.20
C ASN A 799 -8.64 1.46 -7.35
N GLU A 800 -9.40 0.39 -7.57
CA GLU A 800 -9.34 -0.81 -6.74
C GLU A 800 -9.66 -2.09 -7.51
N LEU A 801 -9.12 -3.22 -7.03
CA LEU A 801 -9.49 -4.58 -7.38
C LEU A 801 -10.27 -5.17 -6.21
N ARG A 802 -11.44 -5.75 -6.46
CA ARG A 802 -12.30 -6.38 -5.47
C ARG A 802 -12.66 -7.80 -5.82
N TRP A 803 -12.87 -8.59 -4.80
CA TRP A 803 -13.37 -9.95 -4.84
C TRP A 803 -14.68 -10.03 -4.05
N TRP A 804 -15.69 -10.63 -4.65
CA TRP A 804 -16.95 -11.01 -4.00
C TRP A 804 -17.02 -12.52 -3.97
N ARG A 805 -16.64 -13.08 -2.82
CA ARG A 805 -16.74 -14.51 -2.54
C ARG A 805 -18.22 -14.90 -2.46
N ASN A 806 -18.65 -15.87 -3.23
CA ASN A 806 -19.99 -16.39 -3.27
C ASN A 806 -20.26 -17.35 -2.08
N LEU A 807 -21.22 -17.01 -1.25
CA LEU A 807 -21.61 -17.81 -0.09
C LEU A 807 -22.85 -18.67 -0.34
N GLY A 808 -23.35 -18.68 -1.59
CA GLY A 808 -24.58 -19.38 -1.99
C GLY A 808 -25.86 -18.71 -1.49
N ASP A 809 -26.96 -19.44 -1.59
CA ASP A 809 -28.32 -18.96 -1.29
C ASP A 809 -28.47 -18.52 0.19
N SER A 810 -29.15 -17.38 0.36
CA SER A 810 -29.49 -16.81 1.66
C SER A 810 -30.47 -17.68 2.48
N SER A 811 -31.19 -18.59 1.84
CA SER A 811 -32.18 -19.49 2.49
C SER A 811 -31.56 -20.78 3.05
N ALA A 812 -30.31 -21.15 2.64
CA ALA A 812 -29.66 -22.38 3.07
C ALA A 812 -29.01 -22.31 4.47
N GLY A 813 -29.06 -21.18 5.14
CA GLY A 813 -28.43 -20.94 6.46
C GLY A 813 -29.22 -21.42 7.69
N GLY A 814 -30.17 -22.33 7.54
CA GLY A 814 -31.06 -22.80 8.59
C GLY A 814 -31.28 -24.32 8.63
N ARG A 815 -30.21 -25.14 8.55
CA ARG A 815 -30.32 -26.57 8.95
C ARG A 815 -29.12 -27.00 9.76
#